data_58a8a3d431d4ef84577e09c987c75219
#
_entry.id   58a8a3d431d4ef84577e09c987c75219
#
_cell.length_a   1.000
_cell.length_b   1.000
_cell.length_c   1.000
_cell.angle_alpha   90.00
_cell.angle_beta   90.00
_cell.angle_gamma   90.00
#
_symmetry.space_group_name_H-M   'P 1'
#
loop_
_entity.id
_entity.type
_entity.pdbx_description
1 polymer ?
#
loop_
_entity_poly.entity_id
_entity_poly.type
_entity_poly.pdbx_seq_one_letter_code
_entity_poly.pdbx_strand_id
1 'polypeptide(L)'
;MRKLLCALLSCALAFGGFVAVLAQGMADWVIFVYLCGTDLESEDAAASADLKEMMEAGTGPNVRFVVQAGGTQQWAMPETIPSDRISRFEIYNHDMYGLYQGDLQNMGEAGTLREFVSWGFENYRAQRYGLVFWNHGGGSISGVCFDELFDNDSLSLEEIGEALAGYGKAFEMIGFDACLMATLETAQAVAPFAKYLVASEELEPGSGWDYTPMGRFLAENPDADGAELGKVIADGFLASSILAEDEAIITMSVTSLDKLPALAGAMNEVGWQMLAAVPDKARLNAIVKGIHRAENYGGNTPEEGYTNMVDIGSMMREIIVALPEAGKVLEALDSAVVYRVAGSGRRESTGLSTYYPLQVQGSQEYEIFKKASPSEGYRRFVAGMLYGALYGDAETFAAEERENREDEGWLSGVVSGLGEGAQQQGFVTDENSRVGLLNAYLDHEGTYTLELDPKSLDYLLSATFTLLMDDGEGVLYSLGEDDDLSVNEEDGVIQDNFGGLWTALPDGQLISLYLLERRETYSIYSAPVKLNGRETNLRILYDWGEEAFRIIGAWEGITEIGASSKEITKLAPGDAIIPLYEAYDAETGGCLGLDEGIIYFAEEGFGIEYMQLPAMDYYYSFTLTDLFGLQTNTDFVLFTVDE
;
A
#
# COMPACT_ATOMS: atom_id res chain seq x y z
N MET A 1 -43.28 56.75 14.85
CA MET A 1 -43.36 55.42 15.43
C MET A 1 -43.32 54.22 14.42
N ARG A 2 -43.43 54.43 13.12
CA ARG A 2 -43.35 53.34 12.09
C ARG A 2 -41.94 53.10 11.53
N LYS A 3 -40.95 53.94 11.81
CA LYS A 3 -39.56 53.77 11.34
C LYS A 3 -38.61 53.14 12.36
N LEU A 4 -39.07 52.97 13.63
CA LEU A 4 -38.29 52.28 14.68
C LEU A 4 -38.60 50.78 14.79
N LEU A 5 -39.69 50.30 14.15
CA LEU A 5 -40.06 48.86 14.20
C LEU A 5 -39.38 48.06 13.08
N CYS A 6 -38.93 48.70 12.00
CA CYS A 6 -38.21 48.03 10.91
C CYS A 6 -36.70 47.82 11.19
N ALA A 7 -36.12 48.60 12.12
CA ALA A 7 -34.70 48.44 12.49
C ALA A 7 -34.45 47.37 13.54
N LEU A 8 -35.49 46.96 14.26
CA LEU A 8 -35.40 45.85 15.23
C LEU A 8 -35.71 44.46 14.65
N LEU A 9 -36.35 44.42 13.46
CA LEU A 9 -36.54 43.13 12.74
C LEU A 9 -35.38 42.78 11.82
N SER A 10 -34.53 43.75 11.45
CA SER A 10 -33.35 43.47 10.59
C SER A 10 -32.11 43.05 11.36
N CYS A 11 -32.08 43.23 12.71
CA CYS A 11 -30.99 42.69 13.54
C CYS A 11 -31.28 41.31 14.13
N ALA A 12 -32.50 40.77 13.95
CA ALA A 12 -32.84 39.43 14.44
C ALA A 12 -32.61 38.32 13.40
N LEU A 13 -32.23 38.67 12.18
CA LEU A 13 -31.94 37.72 11.12
C LEU A 13 -30.44 37.44 10.86
N ALA A 14 -29.55 38.12 11.61
CA ALA A 14 -28.10 37.92 11.53
C ALA A 14 -27.50 37.07 12.68
N PHE A 15 -28.31 36.58 13.61
CA PHE A 15 -27.89 35.75 14.76
C PHE A 15 -28.74 34.47 14.91
N GLY A 16 -29.31 33.97 13.81
CA GLY A 16 -30.20 32.82 13.82
C GLY A 16 -29.59 31.56 13.21
N GLY A 17 -28.38 31.17 13.57
CA GLY A 17 -27.71 29.97 13.04
C GLY A 17 -27.06 29.04 14.06
N PHE A 18 -27.10 29.35 15.36
CA PHE A 18 -26.77 28.38 16.38
C PHE A 18 -28.07 27.73 16.91
N VAL A 19 -28.56 26.74 16.16
CA VAL A 19 -29.56 25.83 16.73
C VAL A 19 -28.85 25.05 17.82
N ALA A 20 -29.18 25.32 19.07
CA ALA A 20 -28.77 24.48 20.16
C ALA A 20 -29.16 23.04 19.86
N VAL A 21 -28.19 22.13 19.85
CA VAL A 21 -28.40 20.69 19.90
C VAL A 21 -29.00 20.36 21.26
N LEU A 22 -30.26 20.75 21.46
CA LEU A 22 -30.99 20.53 22.72
C LEU A 22 -31.98 19.37 22.51
N ALA A 23 -31.70 18.28 23.21
CA ALA A 23 -32.58 17.14 23.42
C ALA A 23 -32.98 16.39 22.13
N GLN A 24 -32.02 16.03 21.33
CA GLN A 24 -32.22 14.98 20.34
C GLN A 24 -32.37 13.64 21.09
N GLY A 25 -33.38 12.83 20.73
CA GLY A 25 -33.51 11.46 21.22
C GLY A 25 -32.23 10.66 20.93
N MET A 26 -32.02 9.57 21.64
CA MET A 26 -30.91 8.66 21.37
C MET A 26 -31.01 8.16 19.91
N ALA A 27 -30.00 8.41 19.10
CA ALA A 27 -29.92 7.91 17.72
C ALA A 27 -29.67 6.38 17.73
N ASP A 28 -30.01 5.70 16.66
CA ASP A 28 -29.66 4.30 16.49
C ASP A 28 -28.17 4.19 16.12
N TRP A 29 -27.73 5.04 15.18
CA TRP A 29 -26.34 5.13 14.76
C TRP A 29 -25.86 6.59 14.63
N VAL A 30 -24.64 6.81 15.05
CA VAL A 30 -23.84 8.00 14.73
C VAL A 30 -22.52 7.55 14.12
N ILE A 31 -22.25 7.95 12.89
CA ILE A 31 -20.98 7.71 12.19
C ILE A 31 -20.17 8.99 12.24
N PHE A 32 -19.08 8.99 12.99
CA PHE A 32 -18.09 10.04 12.93
C PHE A 32 -17.22 9.86 11.71
N VAL A 33 -17.03 10.91 10.90
CA VAL A 33 -16.18 10.91 9.71
C VAL A 33 -15.08 11.96 9.91
N TYR A 34 -13.85 11.51 9.99
CA TYR A 34 -12.66 12.34 10.07
C TYR A 34 -12.13 12.54 8.65
N LEU A 35 -12.60 13.63 8.01
CA LEU A 35 -12.44 13.91 6.59
C LEU A 35 -11.26 14.86 6.37
N CYS A 36 -10.07 14.31 6.11
CA CYS A 36 -8.88 15.06 5.75
C CYS A 36 -8.80 15.17 4.23
N GLY A 37 -9.10 16.33 3.64
CA GLY A 37 -9.35 16.46 2.20
C GLY A 37 -8.12 16.25 1.31
N THR A 38 -6.96 16.81 1.71
CA THR A 38 -5.70 16.79 0.97
C THR A 38 -5.85 17.10 -0.53
N ASP A 39 -4.95 16.66 -1.38
CA ASP A 39 -5.00 16.72 -2.84
C ASP A 39 -6.23 16.01 -3.43
N LEU A 40 -6.70 14.91 -2.81
CA LEU A 40 -7.94 14.24 -3.20
C LEU A 40 -9.16 15.17 -3.27
N GLU A 41 -9.19 16.21 -2.45
CA GLU A 41 -10.24 17.24 -2.52
C GLU A 41 -9.80 18.43 -3.37
N SER A 42 -8.56 18.91 -3.24
CA SER A 42 -8.12 20.12 -3.94
C SER A 42 -7.95 19.92 -5.45
N GLU A 43 -7.62 18.70 -5.89
CA GLU A 43 -7.47 18.34 -7.30
C GLU A 43 -8.74 17.70 -7.87
N ASP A 44 -9.36 16.72 -7.14
CA ASP A 44 -10.40 15.84 -7.68
C ASP A 44 -11.79 16.08 -7.09
N ALA A 45 -11.91 16.89 -6.04
CA ALA A 45 -13.16 17.13 -5.32
C ALA A 45 -13.81 15.84 -4.75
N ALA A 46 -12.99 14.80 -4.45
CA ALA A 46 -13.45 13.49 -4.02
C ALA A 46 -14.18 13.55 -2.67
N ALA A 47 -13.65 14.26 -1.68
CA ALA A 47 -14.32 14.45 -0.39
C ALA A 47 -15.69 15.16 -0.53
N SER A 48 -15.77 16.14 -1.43
CA SER A 48 -17.05 16.82 -1.75
C SER A 48 -18.04 15.91 -2.47
N ALA A 49 -17.58 14.90 -3.22
CA ALA A 49 -18.43 13.88 -3.83
C ALA A 49 -19.04 12.97 -2.74
N ASP A 50 -18.22 12.49 -1.81
CA ASP A 50 -18.67 11.61 -0.73
C ASP A 50 -19.63 12.31 0.25
N LEU A 51 -19.42 13.61 0.52
CA LEU A 51 -20.39 14.41 1.27
C LEU A 51 -21.76 14.45 0.57
N LYS A 52 -21.81 14.47 -0.76
CA LYS A 52 -23.08 14.39 -1.53
C LYS A 52 -23.69 13.00 -1.42
N GLU A 53 -22.90 11.93 -1.47
CA GLU A 53 -23.39 10.56 -1.27
C GLU A 53 -24.01 10.37 0.13
N MET A 54 -23.37 10.91 1.18
CA MET A 54 -23.93 10.93 2.54
C MET A 54 -25.27 11.64 2.58
N MET A 55 -25.45 12.76 1.84
CA MET A 55 -26.74 13.45 1.71
C MET A 55 -27.74 12.60 0.90
N GLU A 56 -27.31 12.00 -0.21
CA GLU A 56 -28.16 11.15 -1.08
C GLU A 56 -28.65 9.88 -0.38
N ALA A 57 -27.93 9.38 0.63
CA ALA A 57 -28.35 8.27 1.46
C ALA A 57 -29.71 8.52 2.12
N GLY A 58 -30.07 9.78 2.42
CA GLY A 58 -31.36 10.16 2.92
C GLY A 58 -31.70 9.54 4.28
N THR A 59 -30.69 9.38 5.13
CA THR A 59 -30.84 8.81 6.47
C THR A 59 -31.86 9.62 7.28
N GLY A 60 -32.72 8.98 8.02
CA GLY A 60 -33.65 9.68 8.93
C GLY A 60 -32.90 10.24 10.16
N PRO A 61 -33.63 10.89 11.08
CA PRO A 61 -33.00 11.54 12.25
C PRO A 61 -32.34 10.57 13.23
N ASN A 62 -32.55 9.27 13.06
CA ASN A 62 -31.98 8.23 13.92
C ASN A 62 -30.63 7.71 13.42
N VAL A 63 -30.18 8.06 12.21
CA VAL A 63 -28.87 7.72 11.64
C VAL A 63 -28.23 8.99 11.13
N ARG A 64 -27.04 9.30 11.59
CA ARG A 64 -26.36 10.57 11.29
C ARG A 64 -24.93 10.38 10.96
N PHE A 65 -24.46 11.07 9.94
CA PHE A 65 -23.05 11.33 9.74
C PHE A 65 -22.68 12.62 10.44
N VAL A 66 -21.62 12.58 11.23
CA VAL A 66 -21.05 13.74 11.92
C VAL A 66 -19.63 13.89 11.42
N VAL A 67 -19.40 14.91 10.62
CA VAL A 67 -18.17 15.07 9.83
C VAL A 67 -17.32 16.18 10.44
N GLN A 68 -16.02 15.95 10.60
CA GLN A 68 -15.01 17.01 10.72
C GLN A 68 -14.23 17.07 9.43
N ALA A 69 -14.18 18.24 8.80
CA ALA A 69 -13.51 18.50 7.54
C ALA A 69 -12.38 19.51 7.70
N GLY A 70 -11.23 19.23 7.08
CA GLY A 70 -10.01 20.04 7.06
C GLY A 70 -8.95 19.45 6.15
N GLY A 71 -7.70 19.93 6.25
CA GLY A 71 -6.52 19.29 5.66
C GLY A 71 -6.36 19.42 4.15
N THR A 72 -6.99 20.43 3.50
CA THR A 72 -6.84 20.67 2.05
C THR A 72 -6.71 22.17 1.72
N GLN A 73 -5.97 22.48 0.71
CA GLN A 73 -5.77 23.87 0.24
C GLN A 73 -7.03 24.46 -0.41
N GLN A 74 -7.87 23.64 -1.00
CA GLN A 74 -9.08 24.08 -1.68
C GLN A 74 -10.20 23.05 -1.58
N TRP A 75 -11.39 23.49 -1.15
CA TRP A 75 -12.63 22.72 -1.19
C TRP A 75 -13.44 23.06 -2.45
N ALA A 76 -14.10 22.08 -3.06
CA ALA A 76 -15.04 22.31 -4.16
C ALA A 76 -16.28 23.11 -3.72
N MET A 77 -16.54 23.19 -2.40
CA MET A 77 -17.63 23.98 -1.79
C MET A 77 -17.10 25.05 -0.83
N PRO A 78 -16.27 26.03 -1.28
CA PRO A 78 -15.52 26.93 -0.39
C PRO A 78 -16.41 27.89 0.42
N GLU A 79 -17.62 28.19 -0.02
CA GLU A 79 -18.60 28.98 0.71
C GLU A 79 -19.16 28.23 1.95
N THR A 80 -19.11 26.91 1.92
CA THR A 80 -19.60 26.02 2.98
C THR A 80 -18.46 25.49 3.84
N ILE A 81 -17.37 25.07 3.21
CA ILE A 81 -16.18 24.50 3.84
C ILE A 81 -14.95 25.34 3.46
N PRO A 82 -14.62 26.38 4.24
CA PRO A 82 -13.40 27.17 4.02
C PRO A 82 -12.16 26.34 4.36
N SER A 83 -11.10 26.45 3.53
CA SER A 83 -9.85 25.71 3.75
C SER A 83 -8.96 26.29 4.87
N ASP A 84 -9.22 27.52 5.32
CA ASP A 84 -8.43 28.20 6.36
C ASP A 84 -8.83 27.82 7.81
N ARG A 85 -9.67 26.79 7.99
CA ARG A 85 -10.22 26.38 9.29
C ARG A 85 -10.78 24.98 9.30
N ILE A 86 -10.97 24.43 10.51
CA ILE A 86 -11.73 23.20 10.71
C ILE A 86 -13.23 23.50 10.65
N SER A 87 -13.98 22.67 9.93
CA SER A 87 -15.44 22.72 9.85
C SER A 87 -16.08 21.43 10.33
N ARG A 88 -17.20 21.50 11.07
CA ARG A 88 -17.98 20.33 11.49
C ARG A 88 -19.40 20.42 11.00
N PHE A 89 -19.92 19.30 10.54
CA PHE A 89 -21.25 19.16 9.95
C PHE A 89 -21.99 17.95 10.52
N GLU A 90 -23.30 18.03 10.49
CA GLU A 90 -24.21 16.90 10.65
C GLU A 90 -24.93 16.67 9.34
N ILE A 91 -24.95 15.44 8.86
CA ILE A 91 -25.65 15.06 7.62
C ILE A 91 -26.72 14.04 7.97
N TYR A 92 -27.95 14.36 7.65
CA TYR A 92 -29.10 13.45 7.68
C TYR A 92 -30.25 14.02 6.85
N ASN A 93 -31.19 13.18 6.46
CA ASN A 93 -32.44 13.57 5.80
C ASN A 93 -32.22 14.42 4.53
N HIS A 94 -31.18 14.07 3.75
CA HIS A 94 -30.73 14.73 2.51
C HIS A 94 -30.09 16.12 2.70
N ASP A 95 -29.88 16.57 3.91
CA ASP A 95 -29.36 17.91 4.19
C ASP A 95 -28.03 17.83 5.00
N MET A 96 -27.14 18.79 4.74
CA MET A 96 -25.93 19.01 5.52
C MET A 96 -26.07 20.28 6.36
N TYR A 97 -25.93 20.15 7.66
CA TYR A 97 -26.09 21.23 8.63
C TYR A 97 -24.75 21.61 9.24
N GLY A 98 -24.33 22.88 9.08
CA GLY A 98 -23.13 23.41 9.71
C GLY A 98 -23.30 23.50 11.24
N LEU A 99 -22.33 22.94 11.97
CA LEU A 99 -22.35 22.89 13.45
C LEU A 99 -21.29 23.78 14.07
N TYR A 100 -20.10 23.82 13.48
CA TYR A 100 -18.95 24.49 14.06
C TYR A 100 -17.95 24.88 12.97
N GLN A 101 -17.31 26.03 13.14
CA GLN A 101 -16.10 26.42 12.42
C GLN A 101 -15.12 26.96 13.45
N GLY A 102 -13.93 26.35 13.50
CA GLY A 102 -12.88 26.69 14.45
C GLY A 102 -11.62 27.22 13.77
N ASP A 103 -10.57 27.38 14.56
CA ASP A 103 -9.26 27.71 14.02
C ASP A 103 -8.73 26.57 13.15
N LEU A 104 -7.79 26.88 12.26
CA LEU A 104 -7.06 25.86 11.49
C LEU A 104 -6.28 24.96 12.45
N GLN A 105 -6.40 23.65 12.26
CA GLN A 105 -5.71 22.62 13.03
C GLN A 105 -5.15 21.57 12.09
N ASN A 106 -4.02 20.99 12.45
CA ASN A 106 -3.41 19.90 11.73
C ASN A 106 -4.25 18.61 11.89
N MET A 107 -4.77 18.07 10.78
CA MET A 107 -5.55 16.82 10.77
C MET A 107 -4.67 15.58 10.96
N GLY A 108 -3.36 15.69 10.81
CA GLY A 108 -2.36 14.65 11.10
C GLY A 108 -2.00 14.54 12.59
N GLU A 109 -2.56 15.33 13.48
CA GLU A 109 -2.22 15.29 14.92
C GLU A 109 -3.26 14.57 15.79
N ALA A 110 -2.79 13.76 16.74
CA ALA A 110 -3.63 13.08 17.75
C ALA A 110 -4.55 14.05 18.52
N GLY A 111 -4.10 15.29 18.75
CA GLY A 111 -4.84 16.33 19.44
C GLY A 111 -6.13 16.70 18.74
N THR A 112 -6.07 16.92 17.44
CA THR A 112 -7.19 17.29 16.56
C THR A 112 -8.23 16.17 16.48
N LEU A 113 -7.78 14.92 16.32
CA LEU A 113 -8.68 13.75 16.34
C LEU A 113 -9.36 13.59 17.71
N ARG A 114 -8.60 13.70 18.80
CA ARG A 114 -9.15 13.60 20.17
C ARG A 114 -10.20 14.66 20.44
N GLU A 115 -9.97 15.90 20.03
CA GLU A 115 -10.93 17.00 20.18
C GLU A 115 -12.25 16.71 19.43
N PHE A 116 -12.16 16.22 18.20
CA PHE A 116 -13.33 15.84 17.41
C PHE A 116 -14.15 14.73 18.07
N VAL A 117 -13.50 13.63 18.44
CA VAL A 117 -14.16 12.47 19.06
C VAL A 117 -14.77 12.86 20.41
N SER A 118 -14.06 13.64 21.23
CA SER A 118 -14.57 14.14 22.51
C SER A 118 -15.81 14.98 22.32
N TRP A 119 -15.72 15.98 21.43
CA TRP A 119 -16.84 16.84 21.08
C TRP A 119 -18.03 16.03 20.53
N GLY A 120 -17.76 15.02 19.72
CA GLY A 120 -18.78 14.12 19.17
C GLY A 120 -19.57 13.40 20.28
N PHE A 121 -18.87 12.75 21.22
CA PHE A 121 -19.52 12.05 22.34
C PHE A 121 -20.22 12.99 23.34
N GLU A 122 -19.78 14.24 23.47
CA GLU A 122 -20.44 15.23 24.30
C GLU A 122 -21.78 15.70 23.70
N ASN A 123 -21.86 15.80 22.39
CA ASN A 123 -23.01 16.36 21.67
C ASN A 123 -23.99 15.32 21.14
N TYR A 124 -23.55 14.09 20.90
CA TYR A 124 -24.36 13.04 20.29
C TYR A 124 -24.47 11.81 21.19
N ARG A 125 -25.70 11.31 21.33
CA ARG A 125 -25.98 10.05 22.01
C ARG A 125 -26.59 9.07 21.03
N ALA A 126 -25.97 7.89 20.90
CA ALA A 126 -26.43 6.82 20.04
C ALA A 126 -26.35 5.46 20.73
N GLN A 127 -27.06 4.48 20.18
CA GLN A 127 -26.93 3.09 20.60
C GLN A 127 -25.62 2.50 20.07
N ARG A 128 -25.19 2.93 18.87
CA ARG A 128 -23.98 2.49 18.19
C ARG A 128 -23.24 3.66 17.58
N TYR A 129 -21.92 3.59 17.61
CA TYR A 129 -21.04 4.57 17.00
C TYR A 129 -20.11 3.91 16.01
N GLY A 130 -19.90 4.53 14.84
CA GLY A 130 -18.83 4.25 13.91
C GLY A 130 -17.83 5.41 13.88
N LEU A 131 -16.59 5.13 13.50
CA LEU A 131 -15.59 6.13 13.16
C LEU A 131 -14.97 5.74 11.82
N VAL A 132 -14.94 6.68 10.88
CA VAL A 132 -14.31 6.51 9.56
C VAL A 132 -13.21 7.54 9.41
N PHE A 133 -12.01 7.09 9.06
CA PHE A 133 -10.90 7.91 8.60
C PHE A 133 -10.96 7.97 7.08
N TRP A 134 -10.93 9.16 6.53
CA TRP A 134 -11.02 9.40 5.09
C TRP A 134 -9.80 10.18 4.61
N ASN A 135 -8.98 9.59 3.76
CA ASN A 135 -7.80 10.20 3.11
C ASN A 135 -6.96 9.16 2.36
N HIS A 136 -5.70 9.51 2.03
CA HIS A 136 -4.64 8.56 1.74
C HIS A 136 -4.31 7.71 2.96
N GLY A 137 -3.81 6.49 2.69
CA GLY A 137 -3.26 5.57 3.68
C GLY A 137 -1.87 5.08 3.28
N GLY A 138 -1.01 4.87 4.26
CA GLY A 138 0.36 4.36 4.11
C GLY A 138 0.62 3.11 4.97
N GLY A 139 -0.45 2.35 5.28
CA GLY A 139 -0.35 1.10 6.04
C GLY A 139 0.18 1.26 7.45
N SER A 140 0.92 0.25 7.90
CA SER A 140 1.44 0.18 9.27
C SER A 140 2.53 1.22 9.56
N ILE A 141 3.17 1.77 8.54
CA ILE A 141 4.36 2.59 8.67
C ILE A 141 4.03 4.07 8.62
N SER A 142 3.32 4.51 7.58
CA SER A 142 3.07 5.94 7.34
C SER A 142 1.72 6.43 7.87
N GLY A 143 0.84 5.52 8.32
CA GLY A 143 -0.43 5.88 8.93
C GLY A 143 -1.48 6.37 7.92
N VAL A 144 -2.28 7.40 8.31
CA VAL A 144 -3.45 7.88 7.56
C VAL A 144 -3.68 9.37 7.80
N CYS A 145 -4.49 10.01 6.96
CA CYS A 145 -4.89 11.42 7.12
C CYS A 145 -3.72 12.41 6.98
N PHE A 146 -3.12 12.44 5.80
CA PHE A 146 -2.04 13.35 5.43
C PHE A 146 -2.59 14.76 5.20
N ASP A 147 -2.14 15.74 5.98
CA ASP A 147 -2.65 17.12 5.93
C ASP A 147 -1.81 17.98 4.99
N GLU A 148 -2.37 18.33 3.82
CA GLU A 148 -1.73 19.16 2.79
C GLU A 148 -1.31 20.55 3.29
N LEU A 149 -1.94 21.06 4.35
CA LEU A 149 -1.66 22.38 4.92
C LEU A 149 -0.52 22.36 5.96
N PHE A 150 -0.12 21.17 6.40
CA PHE A 150 0.90 20.94 7.43
C PHE A 150 2.00 19.98 6.95
N ASP A 151 2.57 20.28 5.77
CA ASP A 151 3.67 19.50 5.16
C ASP A 151 3.34 18.00 5.02
N ASN A 152 2.06 17.68 4.80
CA ASN A 152 1.53 16.32 4.74
C ASN A 152 1.79 15.48 6.00
N ASP A 153 1.79 16.11 7.18
CA ASP A 153 1.81 15.39 8.44
C ASP A 153 0.62 14.42 8.54
N SER A 154 0.82 13.24 9.12
CA SER A 154 -0.15 12.16 9.12
C SER A 154 -0.35 11.53 10.49
N LEU A 155 -1.55 10.99 10.74
CA LEU A 155 -1.85 10.22 11.94
C LEU A 155 -1.16 8.85 11.90
N SER A 156 -0.13 8.66 12.70
CA SER A 156 0.45 7.35 12.97
C SER A 156 -0.51 6.46 13.76
N LEU A 157 -0.29 5.14 13.73
CA LEU A 157 -1.08 4.20 14.53
C LEU A 157 -0.97 4.45 16.05
N GLU A 158 0.19 4.95 16.51
CA GLU A 158 0.41 5.36 17.91
C GLU A 158 -0.50 6.55 18.27
N GLU A 159 -0.58 7.57 17.42
CA GLU A 159 -1.41 8.77 17.62
C GLU A 159 -2.90 8.47 17.57
N ILE A 160 -3.35 7.56 16.70
CA ILE A 160 -4.74 7.07 16.71
C ILE A 160 -5.06 6.44 18.06
N GLY A 161 -4.16 5.57 18.56
CA GLY A 161 -4.29 4.95 19.88
C GLY A 161 -4.34 5.98 21.01
N GLU A 162 -3.48 6.99 20.97
CA GLU A 162 -3.47 8.09 21.94
C GLU A 162 -4.73 8.96 21.91
N ALA A 163 -5.21 9.28 20.71
CA ALA A 163 -6.41 10.12 20.53
C ALA A 163 -7.65 9.43 21.07
N LEU A 164 -7.75 8.11 20.90
CA LEU A 164 -8.89 7.31 21.32
C LEU A 164 -8.76 6.77 22.77
N ALA A 165 -7.63 7.01 23.43
CA ALA A 165 -7.42 6.55 24.80
C ALA A 165 -8.49 7.10 25.76
N GLY A 166 -9.07 6.21 26.57
CA GLY A 166 -10.08 6.56 27.56
C GLY A 166 -11.53 6.29 27.15
N TYR A 167 -11.80 6.04 25.85
CA TYR A 167 -13.16 5.72 25.37
C TYR A 167 -13.52 4.23 25.49
N GLY A 168 -12.51 3.34 25.66
CA GLY A 168 -12.73 1.89 25.63
C GLY A 168 -13.39 1.45 24.33
N LYS A 169 -14.06 0.29 24.31
CA LYS A 169 -14.80 -0.23 23.13
C LYS A 169 -16.10 0.55 22.87
N ALA A 170 -15.98 1.85 22.60
CA ALA A 170 -17.12 2.73 22.34
C ALA A 170 -17.66 2.57 20.90
N PHE A 171 -16.81 2.16 19.95
CA PHE A 171 -17.21 2.03 18.55
C PHE A 171 -17.64 0.61 18.20
N GLU A 172 -18.72 0.50 17.47
CA GLU A 172 -19.15 -0.75 16.82
C GLU A 172 -18.17 -1.14 15.71
N MET A 173 -17.77 -0.14 14.91
CA MET A 173 -16.71 -0.28 13.92
C MET A 173 -15.80 0.95 13.86
N ILE A 174 -14.54 0.74 13.51
CA ILE A 174 -13.63 1.75 12.97
C ILE A 174 -13.31 1.34 11.55
N GLY A 175 -13.44 2.28 10.61
CA GLY A 175 -13.20 2.08 9.20
C GLY A 175 -12.15 3.04 8.66
N PHE A 176 -11.45 2.59 7.63
CA PHE A 176 -10.47 3.39 6.90
C PHE A 176 -10.88 3.38 5.43
N ASP A 177 -11.43 4.48 4.95
CA ASP A 177 -11.60 4.80 3.54
C ASP A 177 -10.25 5.36 3.07
N ALA A 178 -9.29 4.46 2.95
CA ALA A 178 -7.88 4.77 2.74
C ALA A 178 -7.10 3.49 2.36
N CYS A 179 -6.12 3.64 1.47
CA CYS A 179 -5.25 2.57 1.00
C CYS A 179 -4.51 1.85 2.15
N LEU A 180 -4.26 0.55 2.02
CA LEU A 180 -3.28 -0.23 2.80
C LEU A 180 -3.57 -0.37 4.31
N MET A 181 -4.73 0.05 4.81
CA MET A 181 -4.98 0.10 6.27
C MET A 181 -5.47 -1.21 6.88
N ALA A 182 -5.77 -2.27 6.09
CA ALA A 182 -6.11 -3.58 6.63
C ALA A 182 -4.85 -4.36 7.04
N THR A 183 -4.15 -3.87 8.07
CA THR A 183 -2.96 -4.53 8.60
C THR A 183 -3.21 -5.07 10.02
N LEU A 184 -2.41 -6.08 10.42
CA LEU A 184 -2.41 -6.60 11.78
C LEU A 184 -2.10 -5.51 12.82
N GLU A 185 -1.21 -4.58 12.46
CA GLU A 185 -0.78 -3.46 13.29
C GLU A 185 -1.90 -2.44 13.46
N THR A 186 -2.60 -2.09 12.37
CA THR A 186 -3.80 -1.22 12.41
C THR A 186 -4.90 -1.87 13.26
N ALA A 187 -5.17 -3.15 13.01
CA ALA A 187 -6.14 -3.90 13.81
C ALA A 187 -5.78 -3.87 15.30
N GLN A 188 -4.49 -4.02 15.64
CA GLN A 188 -4.00 -3.95 17.02
C GLN A 188 -4.20 -2.56 17.63
N ALA A 189 -3.92 -1.49 16.86
CA ALA A 189 -4.04 -0.11 17.34
C ALA A 189 -5.50 0.25 17.68
N VAL A 190 -6.47 -0.24 16.90
CA VAL A 190 -7.89 0.08 17.07
C VAL A 190 -8.68 -0.94 17.91
N ALA A 191 -8.12 -2.14 18.16
CA ALA A 191 -8.79 -3.21 18.94
C ALA A 191 -9.29 -2.81 20.35
N PRO A 192 -8.62 -1.90 21.08
CA PRO A 192 -9.13 -1.42 22.37
C PRO A 192 -10.42 -0.61 22.25
N PHE A 193 -10.73 -0.05 21.08
CA PHE A 193 -11.74 0.99 20.90
C PHE A 193 -12.95 0.55 20.06
N ALA A 194 -12.80 -0.50 19.23
CA ALA A 194 -13.86 -0.98 18.36
C ALA A 194 -14.05 -2.49 18.44
N LYS A 195 -15.21 -2.97 17.91
CA LYS A 195 -15.48 -4.40 17.75
C LYS A 195 -15.02 -4.91 16.40
N TYR A 196 -15.13 -4.07 15.36
CA TYR A 196 -14.77 -4.43 13.98
C TYR A 196 -13.87 -3.36 13.35
N LEU A 197 -12.93 -3.83 12.52
CA LEU A 197 -12.15 -3.01 11.59
C LEU A 197 -12.71 -3.26 10.19
N VAL A 198 -12.88 -2.18 9.39
CA VAL A 198 -13.22 -2.23 7.97
C VAL A 198 -12.15 -1.47 7.20
N ALA A 199 -11.39 -2.15 6.34
CA ALA A 199 -10.26 -1.54 5.63
C ALA A 199 -9.82 -2.39 4.43
N SER A 200 -9.02 -1.80 3.54
CA SER A 200 -8.38 -2.45 2.41
C SER A 200 -6.93 -2.85 2.73
N GLU A 201 -6.49 -4.02 2.23
CA GLU A 201 -5.06 -4.40 2.21
C GLU A 201 -4.32 -3.70 1.07
N GLU A 202 -5.03 -3.43 -0.04
CA GLU A 202 -4.48 -2.87 -1.27
C GLU A 202 -4.88 -1.38 -1.40
N LEU A 203 -4.46 -0.77 -2.50
CA LEU A 203 -4.89 0.56 -2.92
C LEU A 203 -6.41 0.61 -3.06
N GLU A 204 -7.00 1.73 -2.70
CA GLU A 204 -8.39 2.02 -2.98
C GLU A 204 -8.47 2.99 -4.18
N PRO A 205 -9.34 2.74 -5.17
CA PRO A 205 -9.61 3.71 -6.24
C PRO A 205 -10.05 5.06 -5.71
N GLY A 206 -9.82 6.13 -6.48
CA GLY A 206 -10.17 7.49 -6.09
C GLY A 206 -11.65 7.72 -5.75
N SER A 207 -12.55 6.84 -6.24
CA SER A 207 -13.96 6.84 -5.86
C SER A 207 -14.22 6.46 -4.40
N GLY A 208 -13.26 5.79 -3.72
CA GLY A 208 -13.42 5.37 -2.33
C GLY A 208 -14.65 4.53 -2.04
N TRP A 209 -15.20 4.67 -0.84
CA TRP A 209 -16.42 3.99 -0.39
C TRP A 209 -17.67 4.70 -0.95
N ASP A 210 -18.71 3.93 -1.29
CA ASP A 210 -20.04 4.48 -1.58
C ASP A 210 -20.84 4.64 -0.27
N TYR A 211 -21.01 5.89 0.18
CA TYR A 211 -21.72 6.21 1.41
C TYR A 211 -23.24 6.11 1.26
N THR A 212 -23.77 6.08 0.03
CA THR A 212 -25.20 6.01 -0.23
C THR A 212 -25.82 4.70 0.25
N PRO A 213 -25.34 3.50 -0.16
CA PRO A 213 -25.86 2.23 0.35
C PRO A 213 -25.61 2.05 1.85
N MET A 214 -24.48 2.54 2.38
CA MET A 214 -24.16 2.50 3.80
C MET A 214 -25.22 3.20 4.65
N GLY A 215 -25.55 4.45 4.33
CA GLY A 215 -26.54 5.22 5.08
C GLY A 215 -27.96 4.67 4.93
N ARG A 216 -28.36 4.23 3.73
CA ARG A 216 -29.67 3.60 3.49
C ARG A 216 -29.83 2.30 4.27
N PHE A 217 -28.80 1.45 4.26
CA PHE A 217 -28.82 0.20 5.02
C PHE A 217 -29.06 0.44 6.52
N LEU A 218 -28.35 1.40 7.12
CA LEU A 218 -28.52 1.72 8.54
C LEU A 218 -29.90 2.31 8.85
N ALA A 219 -30.45 3.11 7.95
CA ALA A 219 -31.80 3.66 8.11
C ALA A 219 -32.89 2.56 8.08
N GLU A 220 -32.69 1.51 7.29
CA GLU A 220 -33.59 0.37 7.17
C GLU A 220 -33.34 -0.72 8.23
N ASN A 221 -32.12 -0.81 8.74
CA ASN A 221 -31.66 -1.82 9.69
C ASN A 221 -30.98 -1.19 10.91
N PRO A 222 -31.74 -0.49 11.75
CA PRO A 222 -31.17 0.27 12.88
C PRO A 222 -30.47 -0.61 13.93
N ASP A 223 -30.81 -1.90 14.01
CA ASP A 223 -30.23 -2.86 14.93
C ASP A 223 -28.99 -3.60 14.37
N ALA A 224 -28.59 -3.32 13.12
CA ALA A 224 -27.41 -3.92 12.49
C ALA A 224 -26.16 -3.72 13.36
N ASP A 225 -25.28 -4.73 13.35
CA ASP A 225 -23.97 -4.63 14.00
C ASP A 225 -22.89 -4.14 13.04
N GLY A 226 -21.66 -3.99 13.54
CA GLY A 226 -20.55 -3.50 12.73
C GLY A 226 -20.09 -4.48 11.65
N ALA A 227 -20.32 -5.78 11.80
CA ALA A 227 -20.00 -6.76 10.78
C ALA A 227 -21.01 -6.69 9.61
N GLU A 228 -22.30 -6.54 9.91
CA GLU A 228 -23.34 -6.37 8.90
C GLU A 228 -23.13 -5.06 8.11
N LEU A 229 -22.79 -3.96 8.82
CA LEU A 229 -22.44 -2.69 8.19
C LEU A 229 -21.18 -2.81 7.33
N GLY A 230 -20.12 -3.40 7.86
CA GLY A 230 -18.85 -3.61 7.15
C GLY A 230 -19.03 -4.44 5.86
N LYS A 231 -19.92 -5.44 5.90
CA LYS A 231 -20.28 -6.20 4.70
C LYS A 231 -20.93 -5.32 3.63
N VAL A 232 -21.84 -4.43 4.02
CA VAL A 232 -22.48 -3.50 3.07
C VAL A 232 -21.47 -2.52 2.48
N ILE A 233 -20.52 -2.04 3.29
CA ILE A 233 -19.43 -1.20 2.81
C ILE A 233 -18.58 -1.97 1.78
N ALA A 234 -18.14 -3.18 2.11
CA ALA A 234 -17.32 -4.00 1.21
C ALA A 234 -18.04 -4.36 -0.10
N ASP A 235 -19.34 -4.74 -0.03
CA ASP A 235 -20.14 -5.04 -1.21
C ASP A 235 -20.39 -3.79 -2.08
N GLY A 236 -20.60 -2.62 -1.45
CA GLY A 236 -20.76 -1.33 -2.13
C GLY A 236 -19.48 -0.91 -2.84
N PHE A 237 -18.35 -0.99 -2.14
CA PHE A 237 -17.02 -0.71 -2.69
C PHE A 237 -16.71 -1.59 -3.92
N LEU A 238 -16.94 -2.91 -3.83
CA LEU A 238 -16.77 -3.81 -4.97
C LEU A 238 -17.70 -3.43 -6.12
N ALA A 239 -18.96 -3.10 -5.83
CA ALA A 239 -19.93 -2.76 -6.87
C ALA A 239 -19.60 -1.44 -7.58
N SER A 240 -19.16 -0.40 -6.86
CA SER A 240 -18.71 0.86 -7.44
C SER A 240 -17.43 0.66 -8.28
N SER A 241 -16.46 -0.13 -7.77
CA SER A 241 -15.23 -0.44 -8.51
C SER A 241 -15.50 -1.24 -9.81
N ILE A 242 -16.48 -2.17 -9.80
CA ILE A 242 -16.91 -2.88 -11.04
C ILE A 242 -17.51 -1.88 -12.04
N LEU A 243 -18.36 -0.96 -11.58
CA LEU A 243 -18.97 0.05 -12.45
C LEU A 243 -17.94 1.03 -13.03
N ALA A 244 -16.91 1.35 -12.25
CA ALA A 244 -15.79 2.16 -12.69
C ALA A 244 -14.75 1.36 -13.49
N GLU A 245 -14.88 0.04 -13.58
CA GLU A 245 -13.91 -0.90 -14.18
C GLU A 245 -12.55 -0.90 -13.48
N ASP A 246 -12.51 -0.63 -12.16
CA ASP A 246 -11.32 -0.57 -11.30
C ASP A 246 -11.15 -1.80 -10.40
N GLU A 247 -12.02 -2.80 -10.55
CA GLU A 247 -12.10 -3.94 -9.62
C GLU A 247 -10.88 -4.87 -9.62
N ALA A 248 -9.96 -4.73 -10.59
CA ALA A 248 -8.90 -5.72 -10.78
C ALA A 248 -7.99 -5.89 -9.55
N ILE A 249 -7.62 -4.79 -8.92
CA ILE A 249 -6.61 -4.78 -7.84
C ILE A 249 -7.15 -4.29 -6.50
N ILE A 250 -8.46 -4.34 -6.28
CA ILE A 250 -9.04 -3.92 -5.01
C ILE A 250 -9.13 -5.05 -3.99
N THR A 251 -9.13 -4.69 -2.72
CA THR A 251 -9.48 -5.55 -1.59
C THR A 251 -10.31 -4.76 -0.58
N MET A 252 -11.18 -5.43 0.18
CA MET A 252 -11.84 -4.84 1.34
C MET A 252 -12.18 -5.95 2.32
N SER A 253 -11.90 -5.75 3.60
CA SER A 253 -12.14 -6.74 4.63
C SER A 253 -12.86 -6.19 5.85
N VAL A 254 -13.56 -7.09 6.55
CA VAL A 254 -14.17 -6.85 7.85
C VAL A 254 -13.54 -7.79 8.87
N THR A 255 -12.80 -7.24 9.81
CA THR A 255 -12.08 -8.02 10.82
C THR A 255 -12.72 -7.85 12.20
N SER A 256 -13.04 -8.98 12.85
CA SER A 256 -13.50 -9.02 14.25
C SER A 256 -12.32 -8.84 15.20
N LEU A 257 -12.24 -7.67 15.84
CA LEU A 257 -11.15 -7.30 16.75
C LEU A 257 -11.15 -8.13 18.06
N ASP A 258 -12.27 -8.75 18.40
CA ASP A 258 -12.34 -9.67 19.54
C ASP A 258 -11.58 -10.99 19.28
N LYS A 259 -11.30 -11.31 18.01
CA LYS A 259 -10.53 -12.49 17.60
C LYS A 259 -9.04 -12.22 17.43
N LEU A 260 -8.66 -10.95 17.38
CA LEU A 260 -7.28 -10.52 17.15
C LEU A 260 -6.26 -11.13 18.14
N PRO A 261 -6.54 -11.27 19.46
CA PRO A 261 -5.57 -11.87 20.37
C PRO A 261 -5.16 -13.30 20.02
N ALA A 262 -6.07 -14.08 19.42
CA ALA A 262 -5.75 -15.43 18.95
C ALA A 262 -4.83 -15.41 17.73
N LEU A 263 -5.11 -14.50 16.77
CA LEU A 263 -4.28 -14.31 15.59
C LEU A 263 -2.88 -13.80 15.98
N ALA A 264 -2.80 -12.76 16.82
CA ALA A 264 -1.53 -12.21 17.30
C ALA A 264 -0.70 -13.27 18.06
N GLY A 265 -1.36 -14.11 18.87
CA GLY A 265 -0.72 -15.22 19.56
C GLY A 265 -0.16 -16.29 18.61
N ALA A 266 -0.91 -16.64 17.56
CA ALA A 266 -0.46 -17.59 16.54
C ALA A 266 0.71 -17.02 15.71
N MET A 267 0.64 -15.75 15.32
CA MET A 267 1.73 -15.03 14.64
C MET A 267 2.98 -14.97 15.51
N ASN A 268 2.81 -14.72 16.81
CA ASN A 268 3.93 -14.72 17.75
C ASN A 268 4.64 -16.09 17.82
N GLU A 269 3.89 -17.17 17.87
CA GLU A 269 4.41 -18.55 17.87
C GLU A 269 5.19 -18.87 16.59
N VAL A 270 4.60 -18.56 15.42
CA VAL A 270 5.23 -18.77 14.12
C VAL A 270 6.49 -17.90 13.98
N GLY A 271 6.44 -16.64 14.40
CA GLY A 271 7.61 -15.75 14.40
C GLY A 271 8.81 -16.33 15.16
N TRP A 272 8.59 -16.90 16.34
CA TRP A 272 9.66 -17.61 17.07
C TRP A 272 10.17 -18.85 16.33
N GLN A 273 9.32 -19.56 15.59
CA GLN A 273 9.76 -20.69 14.76
C GLN A 273 10.55 -20.24 13.53
N MET A 274 10.16 -19.10 12.91
CA MET A 274 10.91 -18.47 11.83
C MET A 274 12.31 -18.05 12.31
N LEU A 275 12.41 -17.36 13.43
CA LEU A 275 13.70 -17.00 14.03
C LEU A 275 14.54 -18.24 14.36
N ALA A 276 13.89 -19.31 14.84
CA ALA A 276 14.53 -20.57 15.12
C ALA A 276 15.08 -21.29 13.87
N ALA A 277 14.56 -20.98 12.69
CA ALA A 277 15.00 -21.55 11.42
C ALA A 277 16.23 -20.83 10.83
N VAL A 278 16.58 -19.64 11.29
CA VAL A 278 17.70 -18.85 10.74
C VAL A 278 19.02 -19.63 10.61
N PRO A 279 19.44 -20.47 11.55
CA PRO A 279 20.66 -21.27 11.40
C PRO A 279 20.52 -22.46 10.43
N ASP A 280 19.30 -22.85 10.07
CA ASP A 280 19.02 -23.90 9.08
C ASP A 280 18.77 -23.26 7.71
N LYS A 281 19.81 -23.19 6.89
CA LYS A 281 19.79 -22.49 5.61
C LYS A 281 18.69 -22.95 4.67
N ALA A 282 18.48 -24.26 4.55
CA ALA A 282 17.46 -24.81 3.66
C ALA A 282 16.05 -24.42 4.13
N ARG A 283 15.84 -24.43 5.45
CA ARG A 283 14.56 -24.02 6.05
C ARG A 283 14.35 -22.52 5.96
N LEU A 284 15.40 -21.72 6.22
CA LEU A 284 15.35 -20.26 6.06
C LEU A 284 15.04 -19.87 4.61
N ASN A 285 15.75 -20.48 3.64
CA ASN A 285 15.50 -20.27 2.20
C ASN A 285 14.03 -20.55 1.85
N ALA A 286 13.48 -21.68 2.28
CA ALA A 286 12.08 -22.01 2.00
C ALA A 286 11.10 -21.01 2.63
N ILE A 287 11.40 -20.49 3.83
CA ILE A 287 10.57 -19.49 4.51
C ILE A 287 10.64 -18.15 3.75
N VAL A 288 11.85 -17.63 3.49
CA VAL A 288 12.03 -16.31 2.87
C VAL A 288 11.49 -16.30 1.45
N LYS A 289 11.79 -17.33 0.64
CA LYS A 289 11.18 -17.49 -0.69
C LYS A 289 9.65 -17.55 -0.62
N GLY A 290 9.10 -18.21 0.40
CA GLY A 290 7.65 -18.24 0.61
C GLY A 290 7.08 -16.86 0.92
N ILE A 291 7.76 -16.05 1.76
CA ILE A 291 7.33 -14.69 2.06
C ILE A 291 7.34 -13.81 0.80
N HIS A 292 8.41 -13.88 0.00
CA HIS A 292 8.53 -13.11 -1.25
C HIS A 292 7.57 -13.56 -2.34
N ARG A 293 7.09 -14.82 -2.30
CA ARG A 293 6.01 -15.29 -3.18
C ARG A 293 4.63 -14.97 -2.67
N ALA A 294 4.48 -14.51 -1.44
CA ALA A 294 3.19 -14.15 -0.90
C ALA A 294 2.62 -12.90 -1.59
N GLU A 295 1.30 -12.77 -1.61
CA GLU A 295 0.65 -11.56 -2.10
C GLU A 295 1.10 -10.36 -1.27
N ASN A 296 1.44 -9.27 -1.94
CA ASN A 296 1.90 -8.03 -1.33
C ASN A 296 1.20 -6.84 -2.00
N TYR A 297 1.15 -5.71 -1.32
CA TYR A 297 0.26 -4.62 -1.66
C TYR A 297 0.97 -3.28 -1.78
N GLY A 298 0.45 -2.40 -2.62
CA GLY A 298 1.01 -1.09 -2.90
C GLY A 298 2.18 -1.14 -3.88
N GLY A 299 3.22 -0.32 -3.66
CA GLY A 299 4.43 -0.27 -4.49
C GLY A 299 5.52 -1.20 -3.99
N ASN A 300 6.27 -1.80 -4.92
CA ASN A 300 7.40 -2.68 -4.62
C ASN A 300 8.52 -2.55 -5.67
N THR A 301 8.66 -1.38 -6.27
CA THR A 301 9.77 -1.02 -7.17
C THR A 301 10.39 0.31 -6.75
N PRO A 302 11.60 0.65 -7.23
CA PRO A 302 12.20 1.95 -6.98
C PRO A 302 11.33 3.12 -7.44
N GLU A 303 10.66 2.97 -8.60
CA GLU A 303 9.86 4.02 -9.23
C GLU A 303 8.53 4.25 -8.50
N GLU A 304 7.94 3.19 -7.95
CA GLU A 304 6.68 3.27 -7.22
C GLU A 304 6.85 3.48 -5.72
N GLY A 305 8.05 3.24 -5.19
CA GLY A 305 8.34 3.15 -3.77
C GLY A 305 7.98 1.78 -3.19
N TYR A 306 8.30 1.55 -1.92
CA TYR A 306 8.10 0.27 -1.25
C TYR A 306 7.19 0.42 -0.03
N THR A 307 6.10 -0.33 -0.01
CA THR A 307 5.17 -0.38 1.14
C THR A 307 5.55 -1.46 2.13
N ASN A 308 6.16 -2.56 1.66
CA ASN A 308 6.54 -3.71 2.48
C ASN A 308 5.35 -4.37 3.22
N MET A 309 4.13 -4.34 2.62
CA MET A 309 2.92 -4.94 3.19
C MET A 309 2.65 -6.30 2.53
N VAL A 310 2.70 -7.37 3.31
CA VAL A 310 2.55 -8.77 2.84
C VAL A 310 1.28 -9.38 3.42
N ASP A 311 0.46 -10.05 2.58
CA ASP A 311 -0.73 -10.79 3.02
C ASP A 311 -0.37 -11.91 3.98
N ILE A 312 -0.99 -11.92 5.16
CA ILE A 312 -0.68 -12.89 6.22
C ILE A 312 -1.04 -14.32 5.79
N GLY A 313 -2.21 -14.52 5.20
CA GLY A 313 -2.65 -15.87 4.86
C GLY A 313 -1.92 -16.43 3.64
N SER A 314 -1.62 -15.60 2.63
CA SER A 314 -0.79 -15.97 1.49
C SER A 314 0.60 -16.37 1.97
N MET A 315 1.25 -15.53 2.80
CA MET A 315 2.53 -15.83 3.43
C MET A 315 2.50 -17.17 4.19
N MET A 316 1.47 -17.39 4.99
CA MET A 316 1.35 -18.64 5.77
C MET A 316 1.14 -19.87 4.89
N ARG A 317 0.38 -19.77 3.79
CA ARG A 317 0.21 -20.86 2.82
C ARG A 317 1.52 -21.24 2.15
N GLU A 318 2.31 -20.24 1.77
CA GLU A 318 3.60 -20.44 1.12
C GLU A 318 4.63 -21.14 2.02
N ILE A 319 4.65 -20.79 3.31
CA ILE A 319 5.65 -21.33 4.25
C ILE A 319 5.21 -22.58 5.01
N ILE A 320 3.96 -23.04 4.87
CA ILE A 320 3.38 -24.12 5.69
C ILE A 320 4.15 -25.45 5.60
N VAL A 321 4.78 -25.74 4.48
CA VAL A 321 5.60 -26.95 4.30
C VAL A 321 6.87 -26.88 5.14
N ALA A 322 7.50 -25.70 5.20
CA ALA A 322 8.68 -25.46 6.03
C ALA A 322 8.33 -25.24 7.51
N LEU A 323 7.14 -24.70 7.79
CA LEU A 323 6.63 -24.35 9.11
C LEU A 323 5.17 -24.80 9.26
N PRO A 324 4.89 -26.05 9.64
CA PRO A 324 3.52 -26.55 9.81
C PRO A 324 2.66 -25.75 10.81
N GLU A 325 3.29 -25.05 11.76
CA GLU A 325 2.64 -24.15 12.72
C GLU A 325 1.92 -22.98 12.04
N ALA A 326 2.28 -22.62 10.81
CA ALA A 326 1.60 -21.62 9.98
C ALA A 326 0.09 -21.94 9.81
N GLY A 327 -0.29 -23.23 9.86
CA GLY A 327 -1.69 -23.65 9.84
C GLY A 327 -2.54 -23.05 10.97
N LYS A 328 -1.95 -22.80 12.15
CA LYS A 328 -2.66 -22.16 13.27
C LYS A 328 -2.95 -20.69 13.01
N VAL A 329 -2.06 -20.00 12.28
CA VAL A 329 -2.29 -18.62 11.86
C VAL A 329 -3.43 -18.57 10.86
N LEU A 330 -3.46 -19.48 9.88
CA LEU A 330 -4.55 -19.56 8.90
C LEU A 330 -5.90 -19.79 9.58
N GLU A 331 -5.99 -20.71 10.55
CA GLU A 331 -7.23 -20.95 11.32
C GLU A 331 -7.65 -19.72 12.13
N ALA A 332 -6.70 -19.00 12.75
CA ALA A 332 -6.98 -17.81 13.53
C ALA A 332 -7.39 -16.63 12.65
N LEU A 333 -6.76 -16.47 11.48
CA LEU A 333 -7.07 -15.46 10.48
C LEU A 333 -8.47 -15.67 9.91
N ASP A 334 -8.82 -16.88 9.50
CA ASP A 334 -10.17 -17.25 9.01
C ASP A 334 -11.26 -17.00 10.06
N SER A 335 -10.92 -17.13 11.34
CA SER A 335 -11.83 -16.78 12.43
C SER A 335 -11.94 -15.28 12.68
N ALA A 336 -10.89 -14.50 12.39
CA ALA A 336 -10.84 -13.06 12.62
C ALA A 336 -11.46 -12.25 11.47
N VAL A 337 -11.14 -12.60 10.22
CA VAL A 337 -11.70 -11.96 9.03
C VAL A 337 -13.09 -12.55 8.76
N VAL A 338 -14.13 -11.82 9.15
CA VAL A 338 -15.53 -12.30 9.07
C VAL A 338 -16.17 -12.09 7.70
N TYR A 339 -15.64 -11.18 6.91
CA TYR A 339 -16.05 -10.92 5.54
C TYR A 339 -14.92 -10.29 4.74
N ARG A 340 -14.84 -10.56 3.44
CA ARG A 340 -13.92 -9.90 2.53
C ARG A 340 -14.41 -9.97 1.09
N VAL A 341 -13.99 -9.00 0.29
CA VAL A 341 -14.08 -8.96 -1.17
C VAL A 341 -12.69 -8.69 -1.74
N ALA A 342 -12.44 -9.19 -2.95
CA ALA A 342 -11.19 -8.98 -3.65
C ALA A 342 -11.42 -8.96 -5.16
N GLY A 343 -10.65 -8.18 -5.86
CA GLY A 343 -10.66 -8.07 -7.31
C GLY A 343 -10.08 -9.30 -8.03
N SER A 344 -10.16 -9.28 -9.34
CA SER A 344 -9.72 -10.40 -10.18
C SER A 344 -8.21 -10.65 -10.12
N GLY A 345 -7.41 -9.61 -9.84
CA GLY A 345 -5.96 -9.67 -9.65
C GLY A 345 -5.51 -9.73 -8.18
N ARG A 346 -6.44 -9.94 -7.22
CA ARG A 346 -6.15 -10.07 -5.77
C ARG A 346 -6.88 -11.25 -5.13
N ARG A 347 -7.02 -12.35 -5.89
CA ARG A 347 -7.83 -13.52 -5.48
C ARG A 347 -7.29 -14.25 -4.26
N GLU A 348 -6.01 -14.11 -3.98
CA GLU A 348 -5.36 -14.76 -2.84
C GLU A 348 -5.36 -13.92 -1.57
N SER A 349 -5.81 -12.66 -1.64
CA SER A 349 -6.00 -11.77 -0.49
C SER A 349 -6.77 -12.48 0.62
N THR A 350 -6.31 -12.32 1.85
CA THR A 350 -6.93 -12.97 3.01
C THR A 350 -7.55 -12.00 4.01
N GLY A 351 -7.43 -10.71 3.76
CA GLY A 351 -8.11 -9.64 4.49
C GLY A 351 -7.28 -8.96 5.55
N LEU A 352 -6.06 -9.41 5.82
CA LEU A 352 -5.09 -8.73 6.67
C LEU A 352 -3.66 -8.94 6.17
N SER A 353 -2.94 -7.85 5.99
CA SER A 353 -1.50 -7.83 5.76
C SER A 353 -0.69 -7.57 7.04
N THR A 354 0.61 -7.62 6.95
CA THR A 354 1.58 -7.22 7.98
C THR A 354 2.86 -6.72 7.33
N TYR A 355 3.60 -5.86 8.01
CA TYR A 355 4.88 -5.39 7.54
C TYR A 355 5.92 -6.52 7.48
N TYR A 356 6.60 -6.64 6.33
CA TYR A 356 7.83 -7.40 6.15
C TYR A 356 8.72 -6.65 5.16
N PRO A 357 10.01 -6.39 5.46
CA PRO A 357 10.89 -5.64 4.57
C PRO A 357 11.27 -6.51 3.36
N LEU A 358 10.39 -6.57 2.36
CA LEU A 358 10.68 -7.18 1.05
C LEU A 358 11.88 -6.49 0.42
N GLN A 359 11.93 -5.17 0.58
CA GLN A 359 13.10 -4.34 0.32
C GLN A 359 13.42 -3.51 1.56
N VAL A 360 14.70 -3.52 1.97
CA VAL A 360 15.16 -2.77 3.15
C VAL A 360 15.29 -1.29 2.82
N GLN A 361 14.42 -0.44 3.39
CA GLN A 361 14.43 1.02 3.22
C GLN A 361 15.23 1.75 4.30
N GLY A 362 15.62 1.05 5.34
CA GLY A 362 16.34 1.59 6.50
C GLY A 362 15.75 1.15 7.83
N SER A 363 16.27 1.73 8.93
CA SER A 363 15.87 1.34 10.28
C SER A 363 14.58 1.98 10.78
N GLN A 364 14.16 3.10 10.18
CA GLN A 364 13.04 3.89 10.68
C GLN A 364 11.72 3.12 10.58
N GLU A 365 11.46 2.44 9.46
CA GLU A 365 10.27 1.60 9.29
C GLU A 365 10.17 0.51 10.36
N TYR A 366 11.30 -0.14 10.65
CA TYR A 366 11.34 -1.17 11.69
C TYR A 366 11.04 -0.61 13.08
N GLU A 367 11.53 0.58 13.43
CA GLU A 367 11.23 1.20 14.73
C GLU A 367 9.74 1.54 14.89
N ILE A 368 9.06 1.94 13.80
CA ILE A 368 7.61 2.15 13.77
C ILE A 368 6.89 0.79 13.90
N PHE A 369 7.22 -0.18 13.04
CA PHE A 369 6.66 -1.53 13.07
C PHE A 369 6.79 -2.19 14.45
N LYS A 370 7.96 -2.07 15.07
CA LYS A 370 8.27 -2.63 16.39
C LYS A 370 7.31 -2.15 17.49
N LYS A 371 6.88 -0.89 17.41
CA LYS A 371 5.90 -0.32 18.37
C LYS A 371 4.48 -0.79 18.09
N ALA A 372 4.11 -0.92 16.81
CA ALA A 372 2.76 -1.23 16.37
C ALA A 372 2.43 -2.73 16.39
N SER A 373 3.40 -3.59 16.09
CA SER A 373 3.16 -5.03 15.93
C SER A 373 2.87 -5.73 17.27
N PRO A 374 1.79 -6.54 17.35
CA PRO A 374 1.42 -7.28 18.56
C PRO A 374 2.24 -8.56 18.77
N SER A 375 3.10 -8.96 17.83
CA SER A 375 3.75 -10.26 17.79
C SER A 375 5.26 -10.15 18.05
N GLU A 376 5.72 -10.40 19.27
CA GLU A 376 7.13 -10.29 19.62
C GLU A 376 8.01 -11.24 18.80
N GLY A 377 7.62 -12.51 18.67
CA GLY A 377 8.39 -13.50 17.91
C GLY A 377 8.55 -13.09 16.43
N TYR A 378 7.50 -12.53 15.82
CA TYR A 378 7.56 -12.05 14.44
C TYR A 378 8.45 -10.81 14.33
N ARG A 379 8.34 -9.84 15.24
CA ARG A 379 9.25 -8.67 15.32
C ARG A 379 10.71 -9.10 15.41
N ARG A 380 11.01 -10.12 16.23
CA ARG A 380 12.37 -10.66 16.41
C ARG A 380 12.89 -11.34 15.14
N PHE A 381 12.02 -12.04 14.42
CA PHE A 381 12.40 -12.61 13.13
C PHE A 381 12.72 -11.50 12.11
N VAL A 382 11.86 -10.50 11.97
CA VAL A 382 12.10 -9.34 11.08
C VAL A 382 13.41 -8.62 11.46
N ALA A 383 13.65 -8.38 12.76
CA ALA A 383 14.92 -7.83 13.23
C ALA A 383 16.13 -8.68 12.84
N GLY A 384 16.01 -10.02 12.91
CA GLY A 384 17.07 -10.95 12.51
C GLY A 384 17.38 -10.88 11.02
N MET A 385 16.37 -10.72 10.17
CA MET A 385 16.54 -10.55 8.73
C MET A 385 17.26 -9.22 8.43
N LEU A 386 16.81 -8.13 9.03
CA LEU A 386 17.47 -6.81 8.91
C LEU A 386 18.92 -6.85 9.42
N TYR A 387 19.17 -7.50 10.56
CA TYR A 387 20.53 -7.66 11.09
C TYR A 387 21.40 -8.47 10.14
N GLY A 388 20.87 -9.52 9.53
CA GLY A 388 21.55 -10.31 8.49
C GLY A 388 21.94 -9.49 7.28
N ALA A 389 21.03 -8.61 6.80
CA ALA A 389 21.28 -7.69 5.71
C ALA A 389 22.43 -6.72 6.03
N LEU A 390 22.42 -6.13 7.21
CA LEU A 390 23.35 -5.04 7.57
C LEU A 390 24.72 -5.51 8.03
N TYR A 391 24.77 -6.63 8.76
CA TYR A 391 25.99 -7.11 9.43
C TYR A 391 26.46 -8.47 8.94
N GLY A 392 25.72 -9.11 8.04
CA GLY A 392 26.06 -10.42 7.49
C GLY A 392 25.98 -11.60 8.49
N ASP A 393 25.44 -11.42 9.69
CA ASP A 393 25.47 -12.42 10.77
C ASP A 393 24.12 -12.63 11.48
N ALA A 394 23.09 -13.00 10.70
CA ALA A 394 21.76 -13.32 11.24
C ALA A 394 21.77 -14.51 12.21
N GLU A 395 22.73 -15.44 12.06
CA GLU A 395 22.81 -16.65 12.88
C GLU A 395 23.21 -16.33 14.31
N THR A 396 24.21 -15.46 14.53
CA THR A 396 24.60 -14.98 15.87
C THR A 396 23.45 -14.22 16.52
N PHE A 397 22.79 -13.29 15.79
CA PHE A 397 21.60 -12.59 16.27
C PHE A 397 20.52 -13.57 16.74
N ALA A 398 20.15 -14.56 15.90
CA ALA A 398 19.12 -15.52 16.23
C ALA A 398 19.46 -16.40 17.43
N ALA A 399 20.75 -16.70 17.64
CA ALA A 399 21.21 -17.48 18.79
C ALA A 399 21.10 -16.66 20.10
N GLU A 400 21.56 -15.41 20.09
CA GLU A 400 21.50 -14.51 21.25
C GLU A 400 20.06 -14.18 21.65
N GLU A 401 19.17 -13.95 20.67
CA GLU A 401 17.77 -13.69 20.93
C GLU A 401 17.03 -14.90 21.55
N ARG A 402 17.44 -16.10 21.26
CA ARG A 402 16.90 -17.31 21.91
C ARG A 402 17.29 -17.41 23.39
N GLU A 403 18.48 -16.95 23.73
CA GLU A 403 18.98 -16.96 25.11
C GLU A 403 18.39 -15.79 25.93
N ASN A 404 18.13 -14.65 25.30
CA ASN A 404 17.70 -13.40 25.93
C ASN A 404 16.20 -13.11 25.82
N ARG A 405 15.35 -14.11 25.77
CA ARG A 405 13.88 -13.98 25.60
C ARG A 405 13.17 -12.98 26.53
N GLU A 406 13.86 -12.47 27.57
CA GLU A 406 13.30 -11.60 28.61
C GLU A 406 13.90 -10.17 28.63
N ASP A 407 14.86 -9.81 27.74
CA ASP A 407 15.54 -8.51 27.82
C ASP A 407 15.29 -7.63 26.58
N GLU A 408 14.30 -6.73 26.66
CA GLU A 408 13.93 -5.80 25.58
C GLU A 408 14.98 -4.69 25.31
N GLY A 409 15.91 -4.44 26.22
CA GLY A 409 16.83 -3.32 26.17
C GLY A 409 17.93 -3.41 25.10
N TRP A 410 18.24 -4.62 24.63
CA TRP A 410 19.35 -4.85 23.71
C TRP A 410 19.03 -4.53 22.25
N LEU A 411 17.81 -4.79 21.78
CA LEU A 411 17.37 -4.54 20.41
C LEU A 411 17.46 -3.07 20.00
N SER A 412 17.20 -2.15 20.93
CA SER A 412 17.31 -0.71 20.65
C SER A 412 18.75 -0.26 20.37
N GLY A 413 19.75 -0.97 20.89
CA GLY A 413 21.16 -0.70 20.64
C GLY A 413 21.65 -1.17 19.27
N VAL A 414 21.08 -2.26 18.75
CA VAL A 414 21.45 -2.84 17.45
C VAL A 414 20.84 -2.03 16.32
N VAL A 415 19.57 -1.67 16.43
CA VAL A 415 18.84 -0.96 15.37
C VAL A 415 19.23 0.53 15.29
N SER A 416 19.64 1.15 16.40
CA SER A 416 20.16 2.54 16.39
C SER A 416 21.50 2.70 15.66
N GLY A 417 22.18 1.60 15.30
CA GLY A 417 23.37 1.58 14.45
C GLY A 417 23.08 1.67 12.94
N LEU A 418 21.82 1.61 12.55
CA LEU A 418 21.35 1.73 11.16
C LEU A 418 21.37 3.21 10.75
N GLY A 419 22.55 3.76 10.51
CA GLY A 419 22.71 5.15 10.08
C GLY A 419 22.21 5.38 8.65
N GLU A 420 21.62 6.55 8.46
CA GLU A 420 21.30 7.20 7.19
C GLU A 420 22.32 6.84 6.08
N GLY A 421 21.98 5.93 5.17
CA GLY A 421 22.96 5.55 4.15
C GLY A 421 22.49 4.64 3.01
N ALA A 422 21.22 4.29 2.91
CA ALA A 422 20.74 3.43 1.85
C ALA A 422 19.88 4.18 0.79
N GLN A 423 20.40 5.31 0.30
CA GLN A 423 20.00 5.84 -1.00
C GLN A 423 21.26 5.87 -1.87
N GLN A 424 21.61 4.74 -2.46
CA GLN A 424 22.50 4.70 -3.62
C GLN A 424 21.76 3.96 -4.74
N GLN A 425 21.10 4.75 -5.56
CA GLN A 425 20.77 4.37 -6.92
C GLN A 425 22.09 4.17 -7.67
N GLY A 426 22.26 2.99 -8.23
CA GLY A 426 23.44 2.61 -9.00
C GLY A 426 23.72 1.13 -8.76
N PHE A 427 24.34 0.47 -9.71
CA PHE A 427 24.79 -0.93 -9.60
C PHE A 427 25.64 -1.10 -8.33
N VAL A 428 25.04 -1.57 -7.24
CA VAL A 428 25.70 -1.74 -5.95
C VAL A 428 25.84 -3.23 -5.70
N THR A 429 27.07 -3.70 -5.69
CA THR A 429 27.38 -4.97 -5.05
C THR A 429 27.38 -4.70 -3.55
N ASP A 430 26.38 -5.20 -2.86
CA ASP A 430 26.35 -5.18 -1.40
C ASP A 430 27.51 -6.02 -0.88
N GLU A 431 28.46 -5.40 -0.20
CA GLU A 431 29.70 -6.04 0.30
C GLU A 431 29.42 -7.28 1.17
N ASN A 432 28.21 -7.39 1.70
CA ASN A 432 27.78 -8.48 2.56
C ASN A 432 26.94 -9.54 1.84
N SER A 433 26.68 -9.41 0.54
CA SER A 433 25.96 -10.42 -0.23
C SER A 433 26.65 -11.78 -0.15
N ARG A 434 25.85 -12.81 0.08
CA ARG A 434 26.33 -14.20 0.23
C ARG A 434 26.29 -14.99 -1.09
N VAL A 435 25.90 -14.32 -2.17
CA VAL A 435 25.87 -14.93 -3.51
C VAL A 435 27.20 -14.67 -4.19
N GLY A 436 28.04 -15.71 -4.32
CA GLY A 436 29.32 -15.67 -5.03
C GLY A 436 29.11 -15.91 -6.52
N LEU A 437 29.53 -14.96 -7.36
CA LEU A 437 29.51 -15.06 -8.81
C LEU A 437 30.75 -15.80 -9.30
N LEU A 438 30.59 -16.58 -10.39
CA LEU A 438 31.70 -17.14 -11.16
C LEU A 438 31.84 -16.43 -12.50
N ASN A 439 30.79 -16.47 -13.35
CA ASN A 439 30.88 -15.91 -14.69
C ASN A 439 29.49 -15.65 -15.31
N ALA A 440 29.38 -14.59 -16.11
CA ALA A 440 28.20 -14.33 -16.94
C ALA A 440 28.67 -14.22 -18.40
N TYR A 441 28.01 -14.95 -19.33
CA TYR A 441 28.43 -15.02 -20.73
C TYR A 441 27.31 -15.51 -21.67
N LEU A 442 27.49 -15.29 -22.99
CA LEU A 442 26.72 -16.00 -23.98
C LEU A 442 27.40 -17.35 -24.23
N ASP A 443 26.65 -18.43 -24.08
CA ASP A 443 27.16 -19.75 -24.37
C ASP A 443 27.26 -19.99 -25.89
N HIS A 444 27.74 -21.18 -26.29
CA HIS A 444 27.94 -21.53 -27.72
C HIS A 444 26.62 -21.73 -28.50
N GLU A 445 25.48 -21.78 -27.82
CA GLU A 445 24.14 -21.84 -28.40
C GLU A 445 23.49 -20.45 -28.46
N GLY A 446 24.16 -19.43 -27.91
CA GLY A 446 23.68 -18.06 -27.84
C GLY A 446 22.74 -17.80 -26.65
N THR A 447 22.80 -18.67 -25.64
CA THR A 447 21.99 -18.52 -24.41
C THR A 447 22.71 -17.65 -23.37
N TYR A 448 22.00 -16.71 -22.79
CA TYR A 448 22.52 -15.85 -21.73
C TYR A 448 22.66 -16.67 -20.46
N THR A 449 23.90 -16.90 -20.03
CA THR A 449 24.24 -17.87 -18.99
C THR A 449 25.02 -17.22 -17.86
N LEU A 450 24.66 -17.56 -16.64
CA LEU A 450 25.36 -17.19 -15.42
C LEU A 450 25.79 -18.44 -14.65
N GLU A 451 27.06 -18.51 -14.27
CA GLU A 451 27.59 -19.54 -13.37
C GLU A 451 27.79 -18.96 -11.97
N LEU A 452 27.20 -19.62 -10.97
CA LEU A 452 27.36 -19.32 -9.56
C LEU A 452 28.21 -20.39 -8.86
N ASP A 453 28.84 -20.01 -7.74
CA ASP A 453 29.28 -21.06 -6.79
C ASP A 453 28.02 -21.83 -6.33
N PRO A 454 27.94 -23.13 -6.52
CA PRO A 454 26.75 -23.92 -6.14
C PRO A 454 26.31 -23.73 -4.68
N LYS A 455 27.24 -23.39 -3.78
CA LYS A 455 26.93 -23.06 -2.37
C LYS A 455 26.17 -21.76 -2.21
N SER A 456 26.24 -20.86 -3.20
CA SER A 456 25.51 -19.59 -3.19
C SER A 456 24.03 -19.78 -3.43
N LEU A 457 23.61 -20.88 -4.08
CA LEU A 457 22.19 -21.19 -4.31
C LEU A 457 21.39 -21.35 -3.00
N ASP A 458 22.03 -21.81 -1.93
CA ASP A 458 21.39 -21.87 -0.60
C ASP A 458 20.97 -20.50 -0.08
N TYR A 459 21.62 -19.44 -0.56
CA TYR A 459 21.33 -18.06 -0.15
C TYR A 459 20.60 -17.27 -1.23
N LEU A 460 20.45 -17.79 -2.44
CA LEU A 460 19.78 -17.09 -3.53
C LEU A 460 18.28 -17.03 -3.28
N LEU A 461 17.75 -15.81 -3.14
CA LEU A 461 16.32 -15.52 -3.07
C LEU A 461 15.73 -15.47 -4.48
N SER A 462 16.25 -14.58 -5.32
CA SER A 462 15.81 -14.36 -6.70
C SER A 462 17.00 -14.04 -7.61
N ALA A 463 16.78 -14.25 -8.89
CA ALA A 463 17.64 -13.76 -9.96
C ALA A 463 16.72 -13.11 -10.99
N THR A 464 17.15 -12.00 -11.57
CA THR A 464 16.49 -11.34 -12.70
C THR A 464 17.50 -11.09 -13.81
N PHE A 465 17.02 -11.08 -15.04
CA PHE A 465 17.76 -10.71 -16.22
C PHE A 465 17.38 -9.27 -16.57
N THR A 466 18.36 -8.38 -16.61
CA THR A 466 18.17 -6.96 -16.92
C THR A 466 18.65 -6.68 -18.31
N LEU A 467 17.83 -6.04 -19.14
CA LEU A 467 18.14 -5.68 -20.52
C LEU A 467 18.35 -4.17 -20.65
N LEU A 468 19.45 -3.80 -21.31
CA LEU A 468 19.82 -2.40 -21.56
C LEU A 468 19.99 -2.19 -23.06
N MET A 469 19.47 -1.08 -23.57
CA MET A 469 19.60 -0.64 -24.96
C MET A 469 20.72 0.41 -25.06
N ASP A 470 21.65 0.26 -26.01
CA ASP A 470 22.76 1.20 -26.26
C ASP A 470 22.36 2.24 -27.32
N ASP A 471 22.44 3.52 -27.01
CA ASP A 471 22.19 4.60 -27.96
C ASP A 471 23.35 4.82 -28.96
N GLY A 472 24.49 4.17 -28.74
CA GLY A 472 25.71 4.34 -29.50
C GLY A 472 26.45 5.66 -29.21
N GLU A 473 25.98 6.47 -28.27
CA GLU A 473 26.58 7.74 -27.86
C GLU A 473 27.16 7.69 -26.43
N GLY A 474 27.04 6.52 -25.76
CA GLY A 474 27.59 6.27 -24.43
C GLY A 474 26.55 6.28 -23.32
N VAL A 475 25.28 6.18 -23.64
CA VAL A 475 24.18 6.01 -22.68
C VAL A 475 23.50 4.66 -22.89
N LEU A 476 23.25 3.97 -21.79
CA LEU A 476 22.48 2.74 -21.73
C LEU A 476 21.11 3.01 -21.10
N TYR A 477 20.05 2.60 -21.77
CA TYR A 477 18.67 2.74 -21.32
C TYR A 477 18.13 1.40 -20.81
N SER A 478 17.68 1.35 -19.56
CA SER A 478 17.05 0.15 -19.01
C SER A 478 15.70 -0.11 -19.68
N LEU A 479 15.54 -1.31 -20.19
CA LEU A 479 14.25 -1.81 -20.67
C LEU A 479 13.50 -2.58 -19.56
N GLY A 480 14.10 -2.72 -18.37
CA GLY A 480 13.53 -3.40 -17.23
C GLY A 480 14.11 -4.79 -17.01
N GLU A 481 13.32 -5.63 -16.34
CA GLU A 481 13.76 -6.93 -15.84
C GLU A 481 12.82 -8.06 -16.25
N ASP A 482 13.41 -9.25 -16.48
CA ASP A 482 12.72 -10.51 -16.72
C ASP A 482 13.17 -11.55 -15.70
N ASP A 483 12.27 -12.40 -15.22
CA ASP A 483 12.53 -13.50 -14.29
C ASP A 483 12.24 -14.89 -14.89
N ASP A 484 12.04 -14.98 -16.21
CA ASP A 484 11.86 -16.27 -16.91
C ASP A 484 13.20 -17.01 -17.08
N LEU A 485 13.71 -17.51 -15.96
CA LEU A 485 15.01 -18.13 -15.84
C LEU A 485 14.92 -19.65 -15.64
N SER A 486 15.82 -20.37 -16.27
CA SER A 486 16.07 -21.79 -16.01
C SER A 486 17.23 -21.94 -15.03
N VAL A 487 17.01 -22.62 -13.90
CA VAL A 487 18.02 -22.82 -12.85
C VAL A 487 18.40 -24.29 -12.77
N ASN A 488 19.67 -24.60 -13.02
CA ASN A 488 20.27 -25.91 -12.72
C ASN A 488 20.98 -25.84 -11.36
N GLU A 489 20.30 -26.34 -10.34
CA GLU A 489 20.79 -26.28 -8.95
C GLU A 489 22.05 -27.17 -8.71
N GLU A 490 22.26 -28.24 -9.50
CA GLU A 490 23.39 -29.17 -9.33
C GLU A 490 24.72 -28.51 -9.76
N ASP A 491 24.69 -27.72 -10.84
CA ASP A 491 25.87 -27.11 -11.43
C ASP A 491 26.00 -25.62 -11.07
N GLY A 492 24.98 -25.00 -10.47
CA GLY A 492 24.95 -23.58 -10.17
C GLY A 492 24.76 -22.69 -11.41
N VAL A 493 24.12 -23.22 -12.45
CA VAL A 493 23.93 -22.52 -13.72
C VAL A 493 22.52 -21.92 -13.80
N ILE A 494 22.45 -20.63 -14.11
CA ILE A 494 21.21 -19.92 -14.43
C ILE A 494 21.24 -19.50 -15.88
N GLN A 495 20.18 -19.75 -16.61
CA GLN A 495 20.03 -19.38 -18.01
C GLN A 495 18.74 -18.63 -18.23
N ASP A 496 18.81 -17.55 -18.98
CA ASP A 496 17.65 -16.82 -19.45
C ASP A 496 17.06 -17.43 -20.70
N ASN A 497 15.73 -17.51 -20.77
CA ASN A 497 15.01 -18.03 -21.96
C ASN A 497 14.68 -16.91 -22.96
N PHE A 498 15.30 -15.73 -22.80
CA PHE A 498 15.09 -14.57 -23.64
C PHE A 498 15.23 -14.87 -25.15
N GLY A 499 14.11 -14.83 -25.85
CA GLY A 499 14.02 -15.14 -27.25
C GLY A 499 14.25 -13.94 -28.20
N GLY A 500 14.82 -12.84 -27.74
CA GLY A 500 14.96 -11.58 -28.49
C GLY A 500 13.66 -10.80 -28.66
N LEU A 501 12.66 -11.10 -27.82
CA LEU A 501 11.38 -10.40 -27.76
C LEU A 501 11.33 -9.50 -26.54
N TRP A 502 10.83 -8.27 -26.70
CA TRP A 502 10.55 -7.37 -25.59
C TRP A 502 9.22 -6.68 -25.76
N THR A 503 8.73 -6.06 -24.71
CA THR A 503 7.46 -5.34 -24.69
C THR A 503 7.57 -4.00 -25.39
N ALA A 504 6.55 -3.67 -26.18
CA ALA A 504 6.48 -2.43 -26.92
C ALA A 504 5.06 -1.87 -27.01
N LEU A 505 4.97 -0.56 -27.24
CA LEU A 505 3.75 0.13 -27.65
C LEU A 505 3.40 -0.24 -29.11
N PRO A 506 2.17 -0.03 -29.57
CA PRO A 506 1.74 -0.38 -30.93
C PRO A 506 2.49 0.34 -32.07
N ASP A 507 3.18 1.44 -31.78
CA ASP A 507 4.05 2.13 -32.75
C ASP A 507 5.46 1.49 -32.86
N GLY A 508 5.73 0.47 -32.07
CA GLY A 508 7.00 -0.28 -32.05
C GLY A 508 8.03 0.29 -31.10
N GLN A 509 7.70 1.28 -30.30
CA GLN A 509 8.60 1.81 -29.28
C GLN A 509 8.63 0.84 -28.07
N LEU A 510 9.83 0.38 -27.69
CA LEU A 510 10.02 -0.46 -26.52
C LEU A 510 9.62 0.29 -25.25
N ILE A 511 9.18 -0.42 -24.24
CA ILE A 511 8.88 0.14 -22.92
C ILE A 511 9.65 -0.61 -21.84
N SER A 512 10.03 0.10 -20.79
CA SER A 512 10.56 -0.52 -19.59
C SER A 512 9.46 -1.30 -18.87
N LEU A 513 9.78 -2.49 -18.39
CA LEU A 513 8.83 -3.35 -17.69
C LEU A 513 9.48 -3.94 -16.44
N TYR A 514 8.89 -3.70 -15.28
CA TYR A 514 9.37 -4.17 -13.99
C TYR A 514 8.33 -5.09 -13.35
N LEU A 515 8.73 -6.29 -12.97
CA LEU A 515 7.84 -7.27 -12.35
C LEU A 515 7.53 -6.87 -10.91
N LEU A 516 6.25 -6.68 -10.61
CA LEU A 516 5.75 -6.44 -9.24
C LEU A 516 5.36 -7.75 -8.55
N GLU A 517 4.68 -8.62 -9.29
CA GLU A 517 4.11 -9.85 -8.74
C GLU A 517 3.95 -10.92 -9.82
N ARG A 518 4.32 -12.16 -9.51
CA ARG A 518 4.08 -13.33 -10.37
C ARG A 518 3.21 -14.36 -9.66
N ARG A 519 2.14 -14.80 -10.32
CA ARG A 519 1.22 -15.85 -9.89
C ARG A 519 1.10 -16.96 -10.92
N GLU A 520 0.44 -18.06 -10.55
CA GLU A 520 0.21 -19.17 -11.48
C GLU A 520 -0.62 -18.78 -12.71
N THR A 521 -1.53 -17.80 -12.58
CA THR A 521 -2.47 -17.43 -13.64
C THR A 521 -2.25 -16.03 -14.22
N TYR A 522 -1.48 -15.17 -13.56
CA TYR A 522 -1.19 -13.80 -14.01
C TYR A 522 0.14 -13.30 -13.45
N SER A 523 0.63 -12.21 -14.04
CA SER A 523 1.67 -11.36 -13.46
C SER A 523 1.24 -9.91 -13.51
N ILE A 524 1.72 -9.10 -12.55
CA ILE A 524 1.53 -7.64 -12.52
C ILE A 524 2.88 -6.99 -12.72
N TYR A 525 2.92 -6.01 -13.62
CA TYR A 525 4.10 -5.24 -13.95
C TYR A 525 3.85 -3.74 -13.77
N SER A 526 4.94 -3.01 -13.56
CA SER A 526 5.02 -1.55 -13.61
C SER A 526 5.80 -1.11 -14.84
N ALA A 527 5.38 -0.03 -15.48
CA ALA A 527 6.11 0.60 -16.57
C ALA A 527 6.11 2.13 -16.38
N PRO A 528 7.26 2.77 -16.13
CA PRO A 528 7.36 4.21 -15.93
C PRO A 528 7.07 4.95 -17.23
N VAL A 529 6.20 5.96 -17.15
CA VAL A 529 5.77 6.78 -18.30
C VAL A 529 5.46 8.22 -17.87
N LYS A 530 5.38 9.12 -18.85
CA LYS A 530 4.59 10.35 -18.69
C LYS A 530 3.24 10.19 -19.36
N LEU A 531 2.18 10.29 -18.59
CA LEU A 531 0.80 10.33 -19.09
C LEU A 531 0.32 11.77 -19.12
N ASN A 532 0.03 12.29 -20.33
CA ASN A 532 -0.38 13.68 -20.54
C ASN A 532 0.61 14.72 -19.92
N GLY A 533 1.90 14.36 -19.87
CA GLY A 533 2.97 15.20 -19.34
C GLY A 533 3.23 15.08 -17.83
N ARG A 534 2.49 14.21 -17.11
CA ARG A 534 2.70 13.91 -15.69
C ARG A 534 3.43 12.55 -15.57
N GLU A 535 4.49 12.49 -14.79
CA GLU A 535 5.21 11.24 -14.49
C GLU A 535 4.32 10.31 -13.66
N THR A 536 4.26 9.04 -14.06
CA THR A 536 3.43 8.01 -13.45
C THR A 536 3.91 6.62 -13.89
N ASN A 537 3.30 5.56 -13.35
CA ASN A 537 3.62 4.18 -13.71
C ASN A 537 2.37 3.49 -14.26
N LEU A 538 2.48 2.85 -15.42
CA LEU A 538 1.41 1.98 -15.91
C LEU A 538 1.39 0.69 -15.09
N ARG A 539 0.24 0.35 -14.53
CA ARG A 539 -0.03 -0.97 -13.95
C ARG A 539 -0.54 -1.89 -15.05
N ILE A 540 0.18 -2.96 -15.29
CA ILE A 540 -0.04 -3.87 -16.42
C ILE A 540 -0.21 -5.27 -15.87
N LEU A 541 -1.32 -5.92 -16.21
CA LEU A 541 -1.57 -7.32 -15.91
C LEU A 541 -1.28 -8.16 -17.16
N TYR A 542 -0.49 -9.20 -17.03
CA TYR A 542 -0.33 -10.25 -18.02
C TYR A 542 -1.11 -11.49 -17.58
N ASP A 543 -2.08 -11.92 -18.38
CA ASP A 543 -2.86 -13.14 -18.13
C ASP A 543 -2.19 -14.32 -18.83
N TRP A 544 -1.71 -15.30 -18.05
CA TRP A 544 -1.03 -16.48 -18.58
C TRP A 544 -1.94 -17.42 -19.36
N GLY A 545 -3.26 -17.37 -19.12
CA GLY A 545 -4.23 -18.22 -19.82
C GLY A 545 -4.64 -17.65 -21.17
N GLU A 546 -4.65 -16.32 -21.30
CA GLU A 546 -4.98 -15.59 -22.52
C GLU A 546 -3.74 -15.19 -23.31
N GLU A 547 -2.55 -15.30 -22.71
CA GLU A 547 -1.26 -14.84 -23.25
C GLU A 547 -1.31 -13.36 -23.69
N ALA A 548 -1.92 -12.51 -22.88
CA ALA A 548 -2.22 -11.14 -23.24
C ALA A 548 -1.94 -10.14 -22.11
N PHE A 549 -1.46 -8.96 -22.50
CA PHE A 549 -1.34 -7.82 -21.61
C PHE A 549 -2.64 -7.03 -21.51
N ARG A 550 -2.94 -6.52 -20.32
CA ARG A 550 -4.02 -5.58 -20.06
C ARG A 550 -3.51 -4.44 -19.17
N ILE A 551 -3.57 -3.21 -19.66
CA ILE A 551 -3.27 -2.03 -18.85
C ILE A 551 -4.43 -1.81 -17.89
N ILE A 552 -4.17 -1.85 -16.59
CA ILE A 552 -5.15 -1.61 -15.53
C ILE A 552 -5.40 -0.11 -15.41
N GLY A 553 -4.34 0.69 -15.45
CA GLY A 553 -4.36 2.15 -15.36
C GLY A 553 -2.96 2.70 -15.11
N ALA A 554 -2.87 3.97 -14.75
CA ALA A 554 -1.65 4.63 -14.34
C ALA A 554 -1.70 4.99 -12.85
N TRP A 555 -0.62 4.72 -12.13
CA TRP A 555 -0.50 4.98 -10.70
C TRP A 555 0.79 5.74 -10.38
N GLU A 556 0.68 6.84 -9.64
CA GLU A 556 1.82 7.73 -9.36
C GLU A 556 2.81 7.17 -8.32
N GLY A 557 2.47 6.05 -7.68
CA GLY A 557 3.33 5.46 -6.66
C GLY A 557 3.09 5.99 -5.26
N ILE A 558 4.09 5.80 -4.42
CA ILE A 558 4.12 6.27 -3.04
C ILE A 558 4.93 7.55 -3.02
N THR A 559 4.38 8.58 -2.41
CA THR A 559 5.08 9.85 -2.24
C THR A 559 6.27 9.72 -1.28
N GLU A 560 7.21 10.67 -1.32
CA GLU A 560 8.36 10.71 -0.40
C GLU A 560 7.97 10.68 1.09
N ILE A 561 6.75 11.08 1.41
CA ILE A 561 6.19 11.07 2.77
C ILE A 561 5.48 9.77 3.13
N GLY A 562 5.46 8.78 2.24
CA GLY A 562 4.83 7.47 2.43
C GLY A 562 3.30 7.45 2.25
N ALA A 563 2.71 8.51 1.70
CA ALA A 563 1.31 8.48 1.28
C ALA A 563 1.19 7.69 -0.03
N SER A 564 0.24 6.76 -0.09
CA SER A 564 -0.10 6.03 -1.30
C SER A 564 -1.10 6.83 -2.12
N SER A 565 -0.80 7.08 -3.40
CA SER A 565 -1.79 7.69 -4.31
C SER A 565 -3.05 6.81 -4.35
N LYS A 566 -4.22 7.40 -4.13
CA LYS A 566 -5.52 6.70 -4.16
C LYS A 566 -6.02 6.52 -5.60
N GLU A 567 -5.50 7.30 -6.54
CA GLU A 567 -6.00 7.33 -7.90
C GLU A 567 -5.21 6.40 -8.82
N ILE A 568 -5.91 5.46 -9.46
CA ILE A 568 -5.43 4.75 -10.64
C ILE A 568 -6.12 5.41 -11.83
N THR A 569 -5.38 6.28 -12.51
CA THR A 569 -5.89 7.02 -13.67
C THR A 569 -6.12 6.07 -14.84
N LYS A 570 -7.36 5.99 -15.33
CA LYS A 570 -7.67 5.22 -16.54
C LYS A 570 -7.21 5.93 -17.79
N LEU A 571 -6.61 5.16 -18.68
CA LEU A 571 -6.21 5.66 -19.97
C LEU A 571 -7.41 5.81 -20.90
N ALA A 572 -7.54 6.96 -21.54
CA ALA A 572 -8.60 7.30 -22.48
C ALA A 572 -8.07 7.48 -23.91
N PRO A 573 -8.89 7.17 -24.93
CA PRO A 573 -8.48 7.49 -26.31
C PRO A 573 -8.11 8.94 -26.50
N GLY A 574 -6.91 9.20 -27.03
CA GLY A 574 -6.34 10.53 -27.21
C GLY A 574 -5.35 10.95 -26.14
N ASP A 575 -5.18 10.16 -25.08
CA ASP A 575 -4.10 10.39 -24.11
C ASP A 575 -2.72 10.24 -24.76
N ALA A 576 -1.77 11.01 -24.25
CA ALA A 576 -0.38 11.02 -24.69
C ALA A 576 0.48 10.24 -23.68
N ILE A 577 1.16 9.20 -24.15
CA ILE A 577 2.13 8.42 -23.36
C ILE A 577 3.53 8.72 -23.88
N ILE A 578 4.46 8.96 -22.98
CA ILE A 578 5.89 9.03 -23.25
C ILE A 578 6.56 7.98 -22.33
N PRO A 579 7.13 6.89 -22.86
CA PRO A 579 7.92 5.97 -22.05
C PRO A 579 9.08 6.68 -21.36
N LEU A 580 9.37 6.28 -20.12
CA LEU A 580 10.54 6.73 -19.38
C LEU A 580 11.52 5.57 -19.23
N TYR A 581 12.80 5.88 -19.37
CA TYR A 581 13.88 4.91 -19.25
C TYR A 581 14.88 5.40 -18.20
N GLU A 582 15.29 4.53 -17.30
CA GLU A 582 16.48 4.79 -16.51
C GLU A 582 17.70 4.80 -17.41
N ALA A 583 18.45 5.89 -17.37
CA ALA A 583 19.64 6.10 -18.17
C ALA A 583 20.91 5.89 -17.35
N TYR A 584 21.89 5.19 -17.91
CA TYR A 584 23.16 4.88 -17.28
C TYR A 584 24.32 5.29 -18.17
N ASP A 585 25.39 5.82 -17.57
CA ASP A 585 26.64 6.09 -18.26
C ASP A 585 27.36 4.76 -18.60
N ALA A 586 27.61 4.50 -19.86
CA ALA A 586 28.17 3.24 -20.33
C ALA A 586 29.61 2.95 -19.86
N GLU A 587 30.40 4.00 -19.52
CA GLU A 587 31.77 3.82 -19.04
C GLU A 587 31.81 3.55 -17.51
N THR A 588 30.96 4.21 -16.76
CA THR A 588 31.02 4.20 -15.29
C THR A 588 29.91 3.34 -14.65
N GLY A 589 28.86 2.99 -15.38
CA GLY A 589 27.64 2.36 -14.85
C GLY A 589 26.84 3.29 -13.93
N GLY A 590 27.17 4.59 -13.87
CA GLY A 590 26.50 5.56 -13.03
C GLY A 590 25.11 5.93 -13.58
N CYS A 591 24.08 5.98 -12.70
CA CYS A 591 22.75 6.44 -13.07
C CYS A 591 22.79 7.92 -13.44
N LEU A 592 22.21 8.27 -14.58
CA LEU A 592 22.07 9.63 -15.12
C LEU A 592 20.69 10.23 -14.82
N GLY A 593 19.72 9.41 -14.42
CA GLY A 593 18.34 9.76 -14.18
C GLY A 593 17.39 9.16 -15.21
N LEU A 594 16.16 9.68 -15.28
CA LEU A 594 15.16 9.25 -16.26
C LEU A 594 15.30 10.05 -17.54
N ASP A 595 15.21 9.38 -18.69
CA ASP A 595 15.15 9.98 -20.03
C ASP A 595 13.81 9.64 -20.71
N GLU A 596 13.38 10.49 -21.65
CA GLU A 596 12.07 10.41 -22.30
C GLU A 596 12.18 9.70 -23.65
N GLY A 597 11.27 8.76 -23.90
CA GLY A 597 11.02 8.21 -25.22
C GLY A 597 10.25 9.16 -26.14
N ILE A 598 9.67 8.61 -27.19
CA ILE A 598 8.87 9.37 -28.16
C ILE A 598 7.39 9.38 -27.71
N ILE A 599 6.75 10.53 -27.86
CA ILE A 599 5.33 10.64 -27.52
C ILE A 599 4.47 9.74 -28.41
N TYR A 600 3.65 8.90 -27.79
CA TYR A 600 2.67 8.05 -28.44
C TYR A 600 1.24 8.54 -28.11
N PHE A 601 0.38 8.62 -29.13
CA PHE A 601 -1.04 8.95 -28.96
C PHE A 601 -1.88 7.74 -29.30
N ALA A 602 -2.63 7.24 -28.35
CA ALA A 602 -3.54 6.12 -28.57
C ALA A 602 -4.85 6.58 -29.21
N GLU A 603 -5.02 6.37 -30.50
CA GLU A 603 -6.26 6.72 -31.22
C GLU A 603 -7.34 5.63 -31.09
N GLU A 604 -6.95 4.35 -30.98
CA GLU A 604 -7.87 3.18 -30.94
C GLU A 604 -7.79 2.33 -29.67
N GLY A 605 -7.17 2.87 -28.62
CA GLY A 605 -6.92 2.15 -27.35
C GLY A 605 -5.44 1.87 -27.12
N PHE A 606 -5.11 1.50 -25.88
CA PHE A 606 -3.76 1.22 -25.44
C PHE A 606 -3.51 -0.28 -25.51
N GLY A 607 -2.48 -0.69 -26.24
CA GLY A 607 -2.00 -2.07 -26.30
C GLY A 607 -0.54 -2.14 -25.92
N ILE A 608 -0.14 -3.27 -25.38
CA ILE A 608 1.26 -3.65 -25.19
C ILE A 608 1.40 -5.02 -25.83
N GLU A 609 2.43 -5.20 -26.64
CA GLU A 609 2.68 -6.42 -27.36
C GLU A 609 4.16 -6.79 -27.28
N TYR A 610 4.47 -8.08 -27.38
CA TYR A 610 5.84 -8.52 -27.60
C TYR A 610 6.26 -8.23 -29.04
N MET A 611 7.43 -7.64 -29.21
CA MET A 611 8.04 -7.46 -30.51
C MET A 611 9.51 -7.88 -30.50
N GLN A 612 10.04 -8.16 -31.70
CA GLN A 612 11.48 -8.42 -31.89
C GLN A 612 12.27 -7.16 -31.57
N LEU A 613 13.38 -7.31 -30.86
CA LEU A 613 14.30 -6.20 -30.61
C LEU A 613 14.75 -5.56 -31.93
N PRO A 614 14.77 -4.23 -32.05
CA PRO A 614 15.40 -3.53 -33.19
C PRO A 614 16.88 -3.88 -33.37
N ALA A 615 17.38 -3.73 -34.59
CA ALA A 615 18.79 -3.97 -34.92
C ALA A 615 19.68 -2.89 -34.30
N MET A 616 20.34 -3.21 -33.19
CA MET A 616 21.29 -2.35 -32.47
C MET A 616 22.08 -3.17 -31.44
N ASP A 617 22.97 -2.51 -30.72
CA ASP A 617 23.69 -3.09 -29.61
C ASP A 617 22.87 -3.04 -28.32
N TYR A 618 22.93 -4.11 -27.55
CA TYR A 618 22.30 -4.28 -26.27
C TYR A 618 23.29 -4.84 -25.26
N TYR A 619 23.02 -4.54 -24.00
CA TYR A 619 23.72 -5.18 -22.90
C TYR A 619 22.72 -5.91 -22.03
N TYR A 620 23.17 -6.99 -21.42
CA TYR A 620 22.43 -7.64 -20.36
C TYR A 620 23.28 -7.80 -19.11
N SER A 621 22.63 -7.91 -17.98
CA SER A 621 23.22 -8.33 -16.73
C SER A 621 22.23 -9.20 -15.96
N PHE A 622 22.72 -9.91 -14.95
CA PHE A 622 21.88 -10.56 -13.95
C PHE A 622 21.96 -9.82 -12.65
N THR A 623 20.81 -9.57 -12.03
CA THR A 623 20.69 -9.08 -10.67
C THR A 623 20.33 -10.27 -9.79
N LEU A 624 21.14 -10.52 -8.76
CA LEU A 624 20.97 -11.62 -7.83
C LEU A 624 20.66 -11.06 -6.45
N THR A 625 19.52 -11.44 -5.89
CA THR A 625 19.14 -11.03 -4.54
C THR A 625 19.32 -12.20 -3.59
N ASP A 626 20.01 -11.98 -2.46
CA ASP A 626 20.15 -12.99 -1.43
C ASP A 626 18.97 -13.01 -0.46
N LEU A 627 18.93 -14.00 0.46
CA LEU A 627 17.85 -14.18 1.44
C LEU A 627 17.66 -12.99 2.40
N PHE A 628 18.59 -12.05 2.44
CA PHE A 628 18.53 -10.86 3.28
C PHE A 628 18.18 -9.60 2.49
N GLY A 629 17.87 -9.74 1.19
CA GLY A 629 17.54 -8.63 0.31
C GLY A 629 18.76 -7.89 -0.24
N LEU A 630 19.99 -8.43 -0.06
CA LEU A 630 21.21 -7.84 -0.61
C LEU A 630 21.38 -8.24 -2.06
N GLN A 631 21.70 -7.26 -2.92
CA GLN A 631 21.83 -7.46 -4.36
C GLN A 631 23.28 -7.57 -4.81
N THR A 632 23.49 -8.40 -5.83
CA THR A 632 24.75 -8.53 -6.54
C THR A 632 24.46 -8.52 -8.03
N ASN A 633 25.06 -7.58 -8.76
CA ASN A 633 24.91 -7.48 -10.22
C ASN A 633 26.14 -8.06 -10.92
N THR A 634 25.91 -8.72 -12.05
CA THR A 634 27.00 -9.15 -12.94
C THR A 634 27.53 -7.97 -13.75
N ASP A 635 28.71 -8.13 -14.34
CA ASP A 635 29.17 -7.19 -15.38
C ASP A 635 28.21 -7.23 -16.58
N PHE A 636 28.15 -6.14 -17.32
CA PHE A 636 27.39 -6.05 -18.57
C PHE A 636 28.00 -6.89 -19.68
N VAL A 637 27.18 -7.67 -20.35
CA VAL A 637 27.59 -8.48 -21.49
C VAL A 637 26.92 -7.94 -22.75
N LEU A 638 27.74 -7.50 -23.70
CA LEU A 638 27.29 -6.98 -25.00
C LEU A 638 26.76 -8.11 -25.91
N PHE A 639 25.64 -7.86 -26.58
CA PHE A 639 25.20 -8.60 -27.74
C PHE A 639 24.60 -7.64 -28.79
N THR A 640 24.65 -8.05 -30.07
CA THR A 640 24.17 -7.25 -31.19
C THR A 640 23.01 -7.97 -31.87
N VAL A 641 21.93 -7.23 -32.13
CA VAL A 641 20.84 -7.69 -32.99
C VAL A 641 21.11 -7.17 -34.40
N ASP A 642 21.30 -8.07 -35.35
CA ASP A 642 21.54 -7.74 -36.76
C ASP A 642 20.22 -7.44 -37.50
N GLU A 643 20.29 -6.68 -38.66
CA GLU A 643 19.13 -6.34 -39.49
C GLU A 643 18.46 -7.59 -40.12
#